data_807cceed1e2cb6fe56520e8df2198788
#
_entry.id   807cceed1e2cb6fe56520e8df2198788
#
_cell.length_a   1.000
_cell.length_b   1.000
_cell.length_c   1.000
_cell.angle_alpha   90.00
_cell.angle_beta   90.00
_cell.angle_gamma   90.00
#
_symmetry.space_group_name_H-M   'P 1'
#
loop_
_entity.id
_entity.type
_entity.pdbx_description
1 polymer ?
#
loop_
_entity_poly.entity_id
_entity_poly.type
_entity_poly.pdbx_seq_one_letter_code
_entity_poly.pdbx_strand_id
1 'polypeptide(L)'
;MKAEPLTLQQATITAKSEARKVREQAMPVSVISMKQLQGTVSDVQGILAKTVGVTIRSTGGVGSASRLSVRGLEGKRIGFFLDDAPMNDQSDFLDLNDIPVDMIDRIEIYKGVVPSKFGGSSMGGAVNIVLKEYPDHYADLSYSRESFNINKGQTVFKRNLRGSGLVLGVGGGYTYADNSYTMESPYVRGLQIRRDHDHFSKLMVGGSLKAKKWWFDEVEFEPAFVQTYKEIQGIETDIRQAHTTSQGIVMSNKLEKDDFFLTGLDFDMTTAIAYTEYSLVDTAKVWYDWTGKSYPTPSPLGGELGNRFPSNSFNRKATLINKLNLEYLISKNHSVSLNSVISLANGYPKDEMKEKGLGKKIDFDSRMRSWVAGFSYDFHTSDDKFLNSVTTRYYWYRTNTCYQNIYVNIPPEDITLDKSSLGLSDAMRYRFTPVFMAKLSGGYDVRIPAENELLGDGYSIIPSEKLMPEKNLSVNASLLYDDALIRSNNLQIELGGYYMYLQDMIRFSKGLLGAQYQNFGEMRTLGAELEVKADVFPFLYAYGNVNYQDLRDVREMEEGSTLPNPTKGKRMPNIPYFMSNAGLEFHRENLFGGQGQNTRIFLDMTFVEEYFYDFEFTENTKRRIPRSTTFDLGFEHSFMNQRLFLSGKIKNLTDAAVLSEFNQPLPGRSFAFKIRYILR
;
A
#
# COMPACT_ATOMS: atom_id res chain seq x y z
N MET A 1 -51.59 -38.60 -8.32
CA MET A 1 -50.70 -37.87 -7.38
C MET A 1 -49.76 -37.04 -8.21
N LYS A 2 -49.98 -35.73 -8.26
CA LYS A 2 -49.04 -34.77 -8.91
C LYS A 2 -47.95 -34.46 -7.89
N ALA A 3 -46.71 -34.75 -8.23
CA ALA A 3 -45.56 -34.32 -7.43
C ALA A 3 -45.48 -32.80 -7.49
N GLU A 4 -45.55 -32.13 -6.34
CA GLU A 4 -45.27 -30.72 -6.22
C GLU A 4 -43.79 -30.49 -6.54
N PRO A 5 -43.45 -29.45 -7.28
CA PRO A 5 -42.05 -29.10 -7.52
C PRO A 5 -41.43 -28.65 -6.21
N LEU A 6 -40.44 -29.37 -5.74
CA LEU A 6 -39.52 -28.92 -4.67
C LEU A 6 -38.87 -27.61 -5.11
N THR A 7 -39.29 -26.53 -4.49
CA THR A 7 -38.67 -25.24 -4.68
C THR A 7 -37.24 -25.29 -4.12
N LEU A 8 -36.27 -25.08 -5.00
CA LEU A 8 -34.84 -24.92 -4.73
C LEU A 8 -34.47 -23.75 -3.77
N GLN A 9 -35.47 -23.14 -3.14
CA GLN A 9 -35.28 -22.02 -2.22
C GLN A 9 -34.90 -22.40 -0.78
N GLN A 10 -34.87 -23.69 -0.42
CA GLN A 10 -34.54 -24.12 0.95
C GLN A 10 -33.18 -24.77 1.14
N ALA A 11 -32.35 -24.83 0.14
CA ALA A 11 -30.97 -25.35 0.25
C ALA A 11 -29.90 -24.30 -0.03
N THR A 12 -30.17 -23.04 0.21
CA THR A 12 -29.10 -22.05 0.30
C THR A 12 -28.52 -22.07 1.72
N ILE A 13 -27.86 -23.15 2.07
CA ILE A 13 -26.77 -23.05 3.06
C ILE A 13 -25.73 -22.22 2.35
N THR A 14 -25.79 -20.92 2.58
CA THR A 14 -24.83 -19.97 2.06
C THR A 14 -23.49 -20.32 2.67
N ALA A 15 -22.62 -20.97 1.90
CA ALA A 15 -21.21 -21.02 2.23
C ALA A 15 -20.77 -19.58 2.52
N LYS A 16 -20.11 -19.34 3.66
CA LYS A 16 -19.58 -18.01 4.01
C LYS A 16 -18.70 -17.55 2.86
N SER A 17 -18.88 -16.32 2.38
CA SER A 17 -17.97 -15.77 1.38
C SER A 17 -16.54 -15.71 1.94
N GLU A 18 -15.54 -15.81 1.07
CA GLU A 18 -14.12 -15.70 1.49
C GLU A 18 -13.85 -14.39 2.25
N ALA A 19 -14.41 -13.29 1.80
CA ALA A 19 -14.33 -12.01 2.51
C ALA A 19 -14.88 -12.09 3.95
N ARG A 20 -15.92 -12.86 4.18
CA ARG A 20 -16.47 -13.08 5.52
C ARG A 20 -15.58 -14.01 6.35
N LYS A 21 -15.04 -15.08 5.76
CA LYS A 21 -14.12 -16.00 6.44
C LYS A 21 -12.90 -15.24 6.96
N VAL A 22 -12.29 -14.38 6.12
CA VAL A 22 -11.17 -13.53 6.51
C VAL A 22 -11.56 -12.58 7.63
N ARG A 23 -12.70 -11.90 7.53
CA ARG A 23 -13.18 -10.97 8.55
C ARG A 23 -13.47 -11.66 9.90
N GLU A 24 -13.85 -12.92 9.90
CA GLU A 24 -14.11 -13.71 11.09
C GLU A 24 -12.86 -14.36 11.72
N GLN A 25 -11.65 -14.15 11.16
CA GLN A 25 -10.38 -14.56 11.77
C GLN A 25 -10.15 -13.86 13.10
N ALA A 26 -9.20 -14.38 13.90
CA ALA A 26 -8.87 -13.81 15.22
C ALA A 26 -8.21 -12.43 15.12
N MET A 27 -7.43 -12.18 14.05
CA MET A 27 -6.72 -10.91 13.83
C MET A 27 -7.70 -9.78 13.49
N PRO A 28 -7.38 -8.52 13.87
CA PRO A 28 -8.15 -7.35 13.43
C PRO A 28 -7.92 -7.11 11.93
N VAL A 29 -8.96 -7.28 11.13
CA VAL A 29 -8.89 -7.14 9.67
C VAL A 29 -10.13 -6.47 9.11
N SER A 30 -9.93 -5.45 8.27
CA SER A 30 -10.99 -4.88 7.41
C SER A 30 -10.92 -5.52 6.03
N VAL A 31 -12.06 -5.90 5.47
CA VAL A 31 -12.14 -6.51 4.14
C VAL A 31 -13.04 -5.68 3.25
N ILE A 32 -12.51 -5.29 2.10
CA ILE A 32 -13.25 -4.61 1.02
C ILE A 32 -13.52 -5.65 -0.04
N SER A 33 -14.77 -6.02 -0.24
CA SER A 33 -15.16 -7.02 -1.22
C SER A 33 -15.39 -6.41 -2.59
N MET A 34 -15.32 -7.25 -3.62
CA MET A 34 -15.53 -6.88 -5.02
C MET A 34 -16.86 -6.19 -5.28
N LYS A 35 -17.93 -6.56 -4.55
CA LYS A 35 -19.25 -5.91 -4.70
C LYS A 35 -19.16 -4.38 -4.44
N GLN A 36 -18.25 -3.97 -3.57
CA GLN A 36 -18.01 -2.55 -3.25
C GLN A 36 -17.09 -1.87 -4.28
N LEU A 37 -16.37 -2.65 -5.11
CA LEU A 37 -15.36 -2.15 -6.04
C LEU A 37 -15.82 -2.14 -7.50
N GLN A 38 -16.84 -2.92 -7.87
CA GLN A 38 -17.31 -3.01 -9.25
C GLN A 38 -17.75 -1.65 -9.78
N GLY A 39 -17.20 -1.29 -10.92
CA GLY A 39 -17.61 -0.14 -11.70
C GLY A 39 -17.15 1.21 -11.19
N THR A 40 -16.38 1.27 -10.13
CA THR A 40 -15.86 2.56 -9.66
C THR A 40 -14.73 3.04 -10.56
N VAL A 41 -14.78 4.31 -10.98
CA VAL A 41 -13.62 5.00 -11.53
C VAL A 41 -12.76 5.43 -10.34
N SER A 42 -12.02 4.50 -9.77
CA SER A 42 -11.13 4.72 -8.62
C SER A 42 -9.86 3.90 -8.80
N ASP A 43 -8.79 4.36 -8.20
CA ASP A 43 -7.58 3.59 -8.00
C ASP A 43 -7.61 2.88 -6.62
N VAL A 44 -6.68 1.98 -6.41
CA VAL A 44 -6.60 1.21 -5.16
C VAL A 44 -6.42 2.12 -3.95
N GLN A 45 -5.62 3.16 -4.07
CA GLN A 45 -5.40 4.12 -2.98
C GLN A 45 -6.68 4.87 -2.64
N GLY A 46 -7.45 5.32 -3.63
CA GLY A 46 -8.74 5.97 -3.40
C GLY A 46 -9.78 5.09 -2.71
N ILE A 47 -9.69 3.77 -2.91
CA ILE A 47 -10.51 2.78 -2.21
C ILE A 47 -10.03 2.60 -0.77
N LEU A 48 -8.72 2.43 -0.58
CA LEU A 48 -8.11 2.27 0.74
C LEU A 48 -8.34 3.48 1.64
N ALA A 49 -8.32 4.70 1.09
CA ALA A 49 -8.57 5.94 1.84
C ALA A 49 -9.96 6.01 2.50
N LYS A 50 -10.93 5.23 2.00
CA LYS A 50 -12.30 5.14 2.58
C LYS A 50 -12.42 4.07 3.67
N THR A 51 -11.34 3.35 3.98
CA THR A 51 -11.34 2.30 4.99
C THR A 51 -10.98 2.88 6.35
N VAL A 52 -11.69 2.43 7.39
CA VAL A 52 -11.43 2.86 8.76
C VAL A 52 -9.98 2.57 9.19
N GLY A 53 -9.32 3.55 9.82
CA GLY A 53 -7.94 3.42 10.28
C GLY A 53 -6.88 3.55 9.17
N VAL A 54 -7.27 3.83 7.93
CA VAL A 54 -6.35 4.03 6.80
C VAL A 54 -6.35 5.49 6.37
N THR A 55 -5.18 6.06 6.13
CA THR A 55 -5.01 7.37 5.51
C THR A 55 -4.07 7.29 4.33
N ILE A 56 -4.32 8.15 3.34
CA ILE A 56 -3.43 8.32 2.21
C ILE A 56 -3.13 9.79 2.05
N ARG A 57 -1.84 10.13 2.00
CA ARG A 57 -1.35 11.47 1.69
C ARG A 57 -0.61 11.42 0.37
N SER A 58 -1.01 12.25 -0.57
CA SER A 58 -0.37 12.37 -1.88
C SER A 58 0.28 13.73 -2.04
N THR A 59 1.43 13.80 -2.68
CA THR A 59 2.13 15.06 -2.95
C THR A 59 1.72 15.73 -4.26
N GLY A 60 0.83 15.09 -5.04
CA GLY A 60 0.44 15.64 -6.34
C GLY A 60 -0.50 14.73 -7.12
N GLY A 61 -0.39 14.79 -8.44
CA GLY A 61 -1.19 14.00 -9.38
C GLY A 61 -0.77 12.52 -9.49
N VAL A 62 -1.20 11.86 -10.55
CA VAL A 62 -0.88 10.46 -10.81
C VAL A 62 0.63 10.25 -10.92
N GLY A 63 1.16 9.21 -10.28
CA GLY A 63 2.60 8.92 -10.21
C GLY A 63 3.39 9.77 -9.21
N SER A 64 2.74 10.70 -8.49
CA SER A 64 3.38 11.41 -7.39
C SER A 64 3.50 10.53 -6.15
N ALA A 65 4.49 10.81 -5.31
CA ALA A 65 4.69 10.05 -4.08
C ALA A 65 3.43 10.08 -3.21
N SER A 66 3.01 8.92 -2.76
CA SER A 66 1.91 8.76 -1.83
C SER A 66 2.35 7.96 -0.61
N ARG A 67 1.79 8.31 0.55
CA ARG A 67 2.09 7.66 1.81
C ARG A 67 0.80 7.07 2.38
N LEU A 68 0.69 5.75 2.28
CA LEU A 68 -0.35 5.02 2.96
C LEU A 68 0.05 4.81 4.42
N SER A 69 -0.87 5.06 5.32
CA SER A 69 -0.71 4.81 6.74
C SER A 69 -1.87 3.98 7.28
N VAL A 70 -1.55 3.04 8.14
CA VAL A 70 -2.52 2.25 8.91
C VAL A 70 -2.33 2.60 10.37
N ARG A 71 -3.38 3.16 11.01
CA ARG A 71 -3.33 3.61 12.41
C ARG A 71 -2.16 4.54 12.74
N GLY A 72 -1.82 5.43 11.78
CA GLY A 72 -0.73 6.37 11.90
C GLY A 72 0.67 5.81 11.63
N LEU A 73 0.81 4.52 11.38
CA LEU A 73 2.06 3.92 10.93
C LEU A 73 2.13 3.91 9.41
N GLU A 74 3.20 4.43 8.84
CA GLU A 74 3.36 4.63 7.40
C GLU A 74 4.66 4.02 6.84
N GLY A 75 4.71 3.94 5.51
CA GLY A 75 5.90 3.54 4.76
C GLY A 75 6.25 2.07 4.97
N LYS A 76 7.52 1.80 5.21
CA LYS A 76 8.06 0.42 5.33
C LYS A 76 7.53 -0.37 6.56
N ARG A 77 6.69 0.24 7.41
CA ARG A 77 6.03 -0.42 8.55
C ARG A 77 4.81 -1.23 8.15
N ILE A 78 4.28 -0.95 6.95
CA ILE A 78 3.11 -1.65 6.39
C ILE A 78 3.59 -2.64 5.34
N GLY A 79 3.19 -3.89 5.48
CA GLY A 79 3.42 -4.93 4.48
C GLY A 79 2.43 -4.80 3.32
N PHE A 80 2.92 -4.86 2.08
CA PHE A 80 2.10 -4.91 0.88
C PHE A 80 2.23 -6.27 0.21
N PHE A 81 1.09 -6.87 -0.13
CA PHE A 81 1.03 -8.21 -0.70
C PHE A 81 0.07 -8.24 -1.89
N LEU A 82 0.41 -9.05 -2.89
CA LEU A 82 -0.45 -9.40 -4.01
C LEU A 82 -0.59 -10.92 -4.03
N ASP A 83 -1.82 -11.42 -3.85
CA ASP A 83 -2.09 -12.86 -3.69
C ASP A 83 -1.13 -13.51 -2.67
N ASP A 84 -1.01 -12.89 -1.50
CA ASP A 84 -0.12 -13.28 -0.39
C ASP A 84 1.40 -13.16 -0.70
N ALA A 85 1.82 -12.79 -1.92
CA ALA A 85 3.22 -12.57 -2.28
C ALA A 85 3.67 -11.15 -1.88
N PRO A 86 4.82 -10.98 -1.19
CA PRO A 86 5.27 -9.67 -0.74
C PRO A 86 5.72 -8.76 -1.89
N MET A 87 5.27 -7.50 -1.86
CA MET A 87 5.60 -6.46 -2.85
C MET A 87 6.63 -5.44 -2.34
N ASN A 88 6.87 -5.35 -1.03
CA ASN A 88 7.62 -4.26 -0.41
C ASN A 88 9.04 -4.06 -0.96
N ASP A 89 9.74 -5.15 -1.24
CA ASP A 89 11.12 -5.09 -1.76
C ASP A 89 11.15 -4.76 -3.27
N GLN A 90 9.98 -4.76 -3.91
CA GLN A 90 9.78 -4.39 -5.32
C GLN A 90 9.16 -2.99 -5.46
N SER A 91 8.85 -2.30 -4.34
CA SER A 91 8.10 -1.05 -4.32
C SER A 91 8.80 0.16 -4.95
N ASP A 92 10.07 0.05 -5.31
CA ASP A 92 10.79 1.12 -5.99
C ASP A 92 10.26 1.37 -7.43
N PHE A 93 9.51 0.43 -8.01
CA PHE A 93 8.93 0.55 -9.34
C PHE A 93 7.49 0.02 -9.47
N LEU A 94 6.96 -0.72 -8.48
CA LEU A 94 5.55 -1.14 -8.39
C LEU A 94 4.83 -0.36 -7.31
N ASP A 95 3.71 0.26 -7.66
CA ASP A 95 2.80 0.95 -6.74
C ASP A 95 1.46 0.21 -6.65
N LEU A 96 0.73 0.40 -5.55
CA LEU A 96 -0.60 -0.19 -5.38
C LEU A 96 -1.58 0.22 -6.50
N ASN A 97 -1.43 1.42 -7.06
CA ASN A 97 -2.25 1.91 -8.15
C ASN A 97 -1.93 1.28 -9.52
N ASP A 98 -0.84 0.50 -9.60
CA ASP A 98 -0.53 -0.26 -10.81
C ASP A 98 -1.44 -1.46 -10.98
N ILE A 99 -2.06 -1.92 -9.90
CA ILE A 99 -3.00 -3.02 -9.90
C ILE A 99 -4.38 -2.49 -10.29
N PRO A 100 -4.91 -2.89 -11.47
CA PRO A 100 -6.23 -2.46 -11.90
C PRO A 100 -7.31 -2.92 -10.91
N VAL A 101 -8.13 -1.98 -10.43
CA VAL A 101 -9.25 -2.29 -9.51
C VAL A 101 -10.18 -3.39 -10.08
N ASP A 102 -10.33 -3.42 -11.39
CA ASP A 102 -11.14 -4.42 -12.08
C ASP A 102 -10.60 -5.85 -11.97
N MET A 103 -9.31 -6.03 -11.67
CA MET A 103 -8.67 -7.34 -11.45
C MET A 103 -8.81 -7.83 -10.00
N ILE A 104 -9.24 -6.98 -9.08
CA ILE A 104 -9.26 -7.28 -7.64
C ILE A 104 -10.55 -8.03 -7.28
N ASP A 105 -10.44 -9.12 -6.51
CA ASP A 105 -11.57 -9.79 -5.85
C ASP A 105 -11.89 -9.13 -4.51
N ARG A 106 -10.86 -8.92 -3.69
CA ARG A 106 -10.97 -8.26 -2.39
C ARG A 106 -9.64 -7.64 -1.97
N ILE A 107 -9.72 -6.69 -1.05
CA ILE A 107 -8.56 -6.11 -0.36
C ILE A 107 -8.71 -6.42 1.13
N GLU A 108 -7.69 -7.02 1.72
CA GLU A 108 -7.60 -7.37 3.12
C GLU A 108 -6.62 -6.42 3.81
N ILE A 109 -7.06 -5.75 4.87
CA ILE A 109 -6.25 -4.77 5.60
C ILE A 109 -6.14 -5.24 7.04
N TYR A 110 -5.02 -5.87 7.37
CA TYR A 110 -4.68 -6.32 8.72
C TYR A 110 -4.10 -5.15 9.51
N LYS A 111 -4.57 -4.94 10.75
CA LYS A 111 -4.25 -3.77 11.56
C LYS A 111 -3.54 -4.20 12.84
N GLY A 112 -2.23 -4.08 12.88
CA GLY A 112 -1.40 -4.57 13.97
C GLY A 112 -0.98 -6.03 13.76
N VAL A 113 -1.51 -6.98 14.57
CA VAL A 113 -1.16 -8.39 14.43
C VAL A 113 -1.60 -8.94 13.07
N VAL A 114 -0.68 -9.56 12.35
CA VAL A 114 -0.90 -10.14 11.01
C VAL A 114 -0.70 -11.66 11.03
N PRO A 115 -1.40 -12.41 10.17
CA PRO A 115 -1.18 -13.85 9.99
C PRO A 115 0.28 -14.19 9.70
N SER A 116 0.73 -15.35 10.18
CA SER A 116 2.10 -15.82 9.94
C SER A 116 2.44 -15.96 8.48
N LYS A 117 1.47 -16.36 7.64
CA LYS A 117 1.64 -16.55 6.20
C LYS A 117 2.16 -15.31 5.45
N PHE A 118 1.96 -14.12 5.97
CA PHE A 118 2.47 -12.90 5.33
C PHE A 118 3.96 -12.70 5.52
N GLY A 119 4.60 -13.22 6.53
CA GLY A 119 6.04 -13.09 6.76
C GLY A 119 6.56 -11.65 6.61
N GLY A 120 7.87 -11.46 6.78
CA GLY A 120 8.50 -10.15 6.56
C GLY A 120 8.18 -9.11 7.63
N SER A 121 8.46 -7.85 7.30
CA SER A 121 8.39 -6.71 8.23
C SER A 121 7.04 -6.00 8.14
N SER A 122 6.00 -6.57 8.74
CA SER A 122 4.62 -6.00 8.75
C SER A 122 4.20 -5.50 10.14
N MET A 123 5.10 -4.80 10.83
CA MET A 123 4.96 -4.37 12.22
C MET A 123 3.71 -3.49 12.47
N GLY A 124 3.34 -2.66 11.49
CA GLY A 124 2.17 -1.77 11.58
C GLY A 124 0.89 -2.37 11.00
N GLY A 125 0.99 -3.49 10.33
CA GLY A 125 -0.11 -4.14 9.63
C GLY A 125 0.25 -4.56 8.21
N ALA A 126 -0.73 -5.11 7.48
CA ALA A 126 -0.54 -5.57 6.12
C ALA A 126 -1.75 -5.23 5.24
N VAL A 127 -1.50 -4.93 3.98
CA VAL A 127 -2.51 -4.79 2.92
C VAL A 127 -2.27 -5.91 1.91
N ASN A 128 -3.22 -6.82 1.79
CA ASN A 128 -3.18 -7.90 0.81
C ASN A 128 -4.25 -7.66 -0.26
N ILE A 129 -3.83 -7.56 -1.51
CA ILE A 129 -4.70 -7.44 -2.66
C ILE A 129 -4.85 -8.83 -3.26
N VAL A 130 -6.06 -9.36 -3.23
CA VAL A 130 -6.38 -10.68 -3.79
C VAL A 130 -7.02 -10.48 -5.15
N LEU A 131 -6.45 -11.11 -6.17
CA LEU A 131 -6.92 -11.03 -7.54
C LEU A 131 -8.10 -11.98 -7.79
N LYS A 132 -8.90 -11.66 -8.80
CA LYS A 132 -10.01 -12.49 -9.24
C LYS A 132 -9.52 -13.76 -9.91
N GLU A 133 -10.19 -14.83 -9.64
CA GLU A 133 -10.16 -15.98 -10.54
C GLU A 133 -11.01 -15.68 -11.79
N TYR A 134 -10.38 -15.74 -12.94
CA TYR A 134 -11.04 -15.52 -14.21
C TYR A 134 -11.56 -16.82 -14.82
N PRO A 135 -12.68 -16.77 -15.56
CA PRO A 135 -13.15 -17.90 -16.35
C PRO A 135 -12.09 -18.41 -17.33
N ASP A 136 -12.28 -19.65 -17.82
CA ASP A 136 -11.36 -20.32 -18.76
C ASP A 136 -11.11 -19.55 -20.06
N HIS A 137 -12.09 -18.75 -20.50
CA HIS A 137 -11.99 -17.85 -21.64
C HIS A 137 -12.44 -16.49 -21.18
N TYR A 138 -11.51 -15.54 -21.15
CA TYR A 138 -11.76 -14.20 -20.65
C TYR A 138 -10.96 -13.16 -21.40
N ALA A 139 -11.61 -12.07 -21.78
CA ALA A 139 -10.94 -10.86 -22.21
C ALA A 139 -11.61 -9.65 -21.58
N ASP A 140 -10.82 -8.71 -21.12
CA ASP A 140 -11.25 -7.46 -20.48
C ASP A 140 -10.45 -6.30 -21.08
N LEU A 141 -11.17 -5.32 -21.57
CA LEU A 141 -10.63 -4.12 -22.17
C LEU A 141 -11.23 -2.92 -21.48
N SER A 142 -10.41 -2.04 -20.94
CA SER A 142 -10.90 -0.80 -20.36
C SER A 142 -10.07 0.40 -20.78
N TYR A 143 -10.75 1.55 -20.90
CA TYR A 143 -10.14 2.84 -21.13
C TYR A 143 -10.81 3.88 -20.26
N SER A 144 -10.01 4.71 -19.59
CA SER A 144 -10.50 5.87 -18.85
C SER A 144 -9.79 7.15 -19.27
N ARG A 145 -10.55 8.23 -19.27
CA ARG A 145 -10.07 9.60 -19.44
C ARG A 145 -10.52 10.43 -18.26
N GLU A 146 -9.57 11.15 -17.63
CA GLU A 146 -9.82 11.97 -16.46
C GLU A 146 -9.31 13.41 -16.73
N SER A 147 -9.72 14.36 -15.87
CA SER A 147 -9.15 15.71 -15.85
C SER A 147 -7.63 15.68 -15.80
N PHE A 148 -6.96 16.78 -16.11
CA PHE A 148 -5.50 16.91 -16.13
C PHE A 148 -4.81 16.00 -17.16
N ASN A 149 -5.54 15.70 -18.25
CA ASN A 149 -5.13 14.82 -19.35
C ASN A 149 -4.67 13.42 -18.91
N ILE A 150 -5.32 12.88 -17.88
CA ILE A 150 -5.03 11.51 -17.44
C ILE A 150 -5.75 10.54 -18.36
N ASN A 151 -5.02 9.59 -18.93
CA ASN A 151 -5.51 8.54 -19.79
C ASN A 151 -4.96 7.20 -19.31
N LYS A 152 -5.84 6.20 -19.14
CA LYS A 152 -5.46 4.86 -18.69
C LYS A 152 -6.10 3.83 -19.63
N GLY A 153 -5.32 3.01 -20.26
CA GLY A 153 -5.75 1.87 -21.06
C GLY A 153 -5.28 0.58 -20.42
N GLN A 154 -6.15 -0.42 -20.31
CA GLN A 154 -5.83 -1.70 -19.70
C GLN A 154 -6.46 -2.84 -20.49
N THR A 155 -5.76 -3.96 -20.56
CA THR A 155 -6.24 -5.19 -21.18
C THR A 155 -5.79 -6.41 -20.40
N VAL A 156 -6.69 -7.40 -20.31
CA VAL A 156 -6.39 -8.72 -19.76
C VAL A 156 -7.00 -9.75 -20.70
N PHE A 157 -6.23 -10.76 -21.03
CA PHE A 157 -6.67 -11.88 -21.85
C PHE A 157 -6.26 -13.18 -21.16
N LYS A 158 -7.18 -14.14 -21.05
CA LYS A 158 -6.93 -15.46 -20.45
C LYS A 158 -7.56 -16.55 -21.32
N ARG A 159 -6.83 -17.63 -21.50
CA ARG A 159 -7.30 -18.80 -22.28
C ARG A 159 -6.83 -20.11 -21.65
N ASN A 160 -7.76 -20.97 -21.36
CA ASN A 160 -7.48 -22.36 -21.00
C ASN A 160 -7.27 -23.20 -22.25
N LEU A 161 -6.13 -23.88 -22.33
CA LEU A 161 -5.81 -24.83 -23.41
C LEU A 161 -6.44 -26.17 -23.08
N ARG A 162 -7.65 -26.39 -23.61
CA ARG A 162 -8.46 -27.57 -23.32
C ARG A 162 -7.67 -28.88 -23.43
N GLY A 163 -7.74 -29.70 -22.38
CA GLY A 163 -7.12 -31.02 -22.33
C GLY A 163 -5.65 -31.06 -21.91
N SER A 164 -4.94 -29.93 -21.91
CA SER A 164 -3.53 -29.88 -21.51
C SER A 164 -3.31 -29.59 -20.03
N GLY A 165 -4.33 -29.05 -19.33
CA GLY A 165 -4.19 -28.52 -17.98
C GLY A 165 -3.44 -27.18 -17.89
N LEU A 166 -3.18 -26.55 -19.05
CA LEU A 166 -2.46 -25.28 -19.13
C LEU A 166 -3.43 -24.10 -19.31
N VAL A 167 -3.17 -23.02 -18.59
CA VAL A 167 -3.89 -21.75 -18.72
C VAL A 167 -2.86 -20.66 -19.05
N LEU A 168 -3.13 -19.93 -20.14
CA LEU A 168 -2.33 -18.79 -20.56
C LEU A 168 -3.03 -17.50 -20.20
N GLY A 169 -2.31 -16.56 -19.62
CA GLY A 169 -2.75 -15.20 -19.34
C GLY A 169 -1.78 -14.20 -19.98
N VAL A 170 -2.31 -13.08 -20.47
CA VAL A 170 -1.55 -11.91 -20.89
C VAL A 170 -2.32 -10.68 -20.44
N GLY A 171 -1.64 -9.71 -19.88
CA GLY A 171 -2.24 -8.47 -19.45
C GLY A 171 -1.28 -7.30 -19.56
N GLY A 172 -1.83 -6.10 -19.57
CA GLY A 172 -1.01 -4.90 -19.57
C GLY A 172 -1.85 -3.65 -19.44
N GLY A 173 -1.15 -2.57 -19.14
CA GLY A 173 -1.75 -1.26 -19.02
C GLY A 173 -0.77 -0.16 -19.39
N TYR A 174 -1.33 0.94 -19.87
CA TYR A 174 -0.60 2.17 -20.10
C TYR A 174 -1.34 3.31 -19.41
N THR A 175 -0.60 4.06 -18.61
CA THR A 175 -1.08 5.27 -17.94
C THR A 175 -0.27 6.46 -18.44
N TYR A 176 -0.96 7.52 -18.82
CA TYR A 176 -0.42 8.81 -19.20
C TYR A 176 -1.11 9.93 -18.45
N ALA A 177 -0.39 10.91 -17.94
CA ALA A 177 -0.94 12.05 -17.24
C ALA A 177 -0.05 13.28 -17.43
N ASP A 178 -0.63 14.42 -17.80
CA ASP A 178 0.09 15.70 -17.74
C ASP A 178 0.16 16.22 -16.29
N ASN A 179 -0.83 15.88 -15.48
CA ASN A 179 -0.99 16.34 -14.08
C ASN A 179 -0.98 17.86 -13.91
N SER A 180 -1.11 18.63 -15.00
CA SER A 180 -0.97 20.08 -14.94
C SER A 180 -2.23 20.76 -14.41
N TYR A 181 -2.07 21.65 -13.45
CA TYR A 181 -3.14 22.48 -12.90
C TYR A 181 -2.62 23.83 -12.40
N THR A 182 -3.53 24.79 -12.22
CA THR A 182 -3.21 26.14 -11.72
C THR A 182 -3.56 26.25 -10.24
N MET A 183 -2.68 26.90 -9.47
CA MET A 183 -2.86 27.17 -8.05
C MET A 183 -2.32 28.56 -7.69
N GLU A 184 -2.76 29.12 -6.57
CA GLU A 184 -2.10 30.30 -6.00
C GLU A 184 -0.74 29.90 -5.41
N SER A 185 0.28 30.72 -5.68
CA SER A 185 1.61 30.49 -5.13
C SER A 185 1.59 30.60 -3.60
N PRO A 186 2.08 29.61 -2.85
CA PRO A 186 2.19 29.72 -1.40
C PRO A 186 3.33 30.68 -0.94
N TYR A 187 4.19 31.11 -1.87
CA TYR A 187 5.36 31.94 -1.58
C TYR A 187 5.19 33.38 -2.05
N VAL A 188 4.36 33.62 -3.06
CA VAL A 188 4.11 34.95 -3.64
C VAL A 188 2.62 35.20 -3.65
N ARG A 189 2.14 36.04 -2.73
CA ARG A 189 0.72 36.32 -2.55
C ARG A 189 0.09 36.86 -3.85
N GLY A 190 -1.04 36.28 -4.24
CA GLY A 190 -1.83 36.67 -5.42
C GLY A 190 -1.23 36.23 -6.76
N LEU A 191 -0.09 35.55 -6.78
CA LEU A 191 0.51 35.00 -7.99
C LEU A 191 -0.17 33.65 -8.30
N GLN A 192 -0.80 33.56 -9.47
CA GLN A 192 -1.26 32.27 -10.00
C GLN A 192 -0.11 31.58 -10.72
N ILE A 193 0.21 30.37 -10.30
CA ILE A 193 1.25 29.54 -10.89
C ILE A 193 0.63 28.31 -11.54
N ARG A 194 1.18 27.89 -12.65
CA ARG A 194 0.82 26.66 -13.31
C ARG A 194 1.86 25.60 -13.00
N ARG A 195 1.42 24.53 -12.38
CA ARG A 195 2.23 23.33 -12.15
C ARG A 195 2.10 22.46 -13.41
N ASP A 196 3.08 22.47 -14.27
CA ASP A 196 3.05 21.79 -15.58
C ASP A 196 4.25 20.85 -15.83
N HIS A 197 5.29 20.90 -15.01
CA HIS A 197 6.39 19.93 -15.05
C HIS A 197 6.13 18.74 -14.12
N ASP A 198 5.04 18.00 -14.40
CA ASP A 198 4.55 16.87 -13.58
C ASP A 198 4.09 15.69 -14.44
N HIS A 199 4.56 15.65 -15.70
CA HIS A 199 4.21 14.58 -16.62
C HIS A 199 4.57 13.21 -16.05
N PHE A 200 3.67 12.25 -16.25
CA PHE A 200 3.82 10.87 -15.85
C PHE A 200 3.41 9.93 -16.98
N SER A 201 4.22 8.93 -17.26
CA SER A 201 3.81 7.81 -18.09
C SER A 201 4.33 6.49 -17.55
N LYS A 202 3.50 5.47 -17.62
CA LYS A 202 3.83 4.13 -17.16
C LYS A 202 3.28 3.07 -18.09
N LEU A 203 4.14 2.17 -18.52
CA LEU A 203 3.79 0.96 -19.27
C LEU A 203 4.03 -0.25 -18.37
N MET A 204 3.06 -1.13 -18.29
CA MET A 204 3.17 -2.43 -17.62
C MET A 204 2.65 -3.51 -18.58
N VAL A 205 3.41 -4.57 -18.77
CA VAL A 205 3.00 -5.74 -19.56
C VAL A 205 3.44 -6.99 -18.82
N GLY A 206 2.54 -7.95 -18.70
CA GLY A 206 2.83 -9.22 -18.02
C GLY A 206 2.13 -10.39 -18.68
N GLY A 207 2.59 -11.56 -18.34
CA GLY A 207 1.99 -12.82 -18.75
C GLY A 207 1.88 -13.78 -17.57
N SER A 208 1.05 -14.80 -17.73
CA SER A 208 0.96 -15.89 -16.77
C SER A 208 0.83 -17.21 -17.53
N LEU A 209 1.59 -18.19 -17.08
CA LEU A 209 1.49 -19.57 -17.51
C LEU A 209 1.19 -20.41 -16.27
N LYS A 210 -0.03 -20.90 -16.17
CA LYS A 210 -0.51 -21.71 -15.06
C LYS A 210 -0.72 -23.15 -15.53
N ALA A 211 -0.11 -24.10 -14.83
CA ALA A 211 -0.31 -25.53 -15.04
C ALA A 211 -1.06 -26.11 -13.84
N LYS A 212 -2.13 -26.86 -14.12
CA LYS A 212 -2.94 -27.59 -13.14
C LYS A 212 -2.90 -29.08 -13.43
N LYS A 213 -3.08 -29.91 -12.40
CA LYS A 213 -3.16 -31.37 -12.53
C LYS A 213 -1.83 -32.07 -12.88
N TRP A 214 -0.69 -31.47 -12.51
CA TRP A 214 0.59 -32.15 -12.47
C TRP A 214 0.82 -32.77 -11.08
N TRP A 215 2.09 -33.03 -10.71
CA TRP A 215 2.37 -33.45 -9.33
C TRP A 215 2.03 -32.35 -8.32
N PHE A 216 2.35 -31.08 -8.62
CA PHE A 216 1.78 -29.93 -7.95
C PHE A 216 0.33 -29.71 -8.39
N ASP A 217 -0.53 -29.25 -7.49
CA ASP A 217 -1.90 -28.90 -7.81
C ASP A 217 -1.95 -27.63 -8.65
N GLU A 218 -1.04 -26.71 -8.40
CA GLU A 218 -0.83 -25.51 -9.20
C GLU A 218 0.67 -25.19 -9.34
N VAL A 219 1.08 -24.87 -10.55
CA VAL A 219 2.37 -24.27 -10.90
C VAL A 219 2.08 -23.05 -11.74
N GLU A 220 2.51 -21.88 -11.30
CA GLU A 220 2.29 -20.63 -12.04
C GLU A 220 3.62 -19.92 -12.27
N PHE A 221 3.83 -19.40 -13.48
CA PHE A 221 4.98 -18.59 -13.86
C PHE A 221 4.48 -17.27 -14.45
N GLU A 222 4.92 -16.15 -13.87
CA GLU A 222 4.44 -14.81 -14.19
C GLU A 222 5.61 -13.87 -14.47
N PRO A 223 5.98 -13.64 -15.75
CA PRO A 223 6.89 -12.57 -16.14
C PRO A 223 6.12 -11.25 -16.27
N ALA A 224 6.74 -10.15 -15.82
CA ALA A 224 6.23 -8.81 -16.01
C ALA A 224 7.36 -7.83 -16.35
N PHE A 225 7.06 -6.86 -17.19
CA PHE A 225 7.91 -5.71 -17.52
C PHE A 225 7.19 -4.43 -17.14
N VAL A 226 7.91 -3.50 -16.52
CA VAL A 226 7.40 -2.20 -16.12
C VAL A 226 8.38 -1.12 -16.58
N GLN A 227 7.86 -0.02 -17.13
CA GLN A 227 8.64 1.16 -17.47
C GLN A 227 7.89 2.41 -17.02
N THR A 228 8.57 3.32 -16.33
CA THR A 228 8.00 4.57 -15.83
C THR A 228 8.87 5.76 -16.23
N TYR A 229 8.24 6.86 -16.57
CA TYR A 229 8.83 8.20 -16.71
C TYR A 229 8.07 9.16 -15.81
N LYS A 230 8.76 9.99 -15.04
CA LYS A 230 8.14 11.00 -14.16
C LYS A 230 8.98 12.27 -14.11
N GLU A 231 8.39 13.39 -14.48
CA GLU A 231 8.93 14.72 -14.22
C GLU A 231 8.82 15.09 -12.75
N ILE A 232 9.75 15.89 -12.27
CA ILE A 232 9.80 16.30 -10.85
C ILE A 232 9.22 17.71 -10.74
N GLN A 233 8.02 17.80 -10.19
CA GLN A 233 7.37 19.07 -9.94
C GLN A 233 8.00 19.80 -8.75
N GLY A 234 8.45 21.02 -8.96
CA GLY A 234 8.95 21.89 -7.89
C GLY A 234 7.85 22.39 -6.96
N ILE A 235 8.25 22.74 -5.74
CA ILE A 235 7.40 23.36 -4.72
C ILE A 235 7.83 24.81 -4.50
N GLU A 236 9.08 25.01 -4.11
CA GLU A 236 9.65 26.34 -3.83
C GLU A 236 10.10 27.03 -5.10
N THR A 237 10.51 26.25 -6.08
CA THR A 237 11.05 26.70 -7.37
C THR A 237 10.31 26.02 -8.51
N ASP A 238 10.34 26.69 -9.68
CA ASP A 238 9.78 26.17 -10.93
C ASP A 238 10.82 25.24 -11.60
N ILE A 239 10.73 23.95 -11.31
CA ILE A 239 11.56 22.91 -11.89
C ILE A 239 11.09 22.64 -13.33
N ARG A 240 12.01 22.54 -14.29
CA ARG A 240 11.68 22.45 -15.72
C ARG A 240 12.33 21.31 -16.48
N GLN A 241 13.34 20.65 -15.94
CA GLN A 241 14.10 19.61 -16.65
C GLN A 241 14.30 18.34 -15.84
N ALA A 242 14.35 18.46 -14.50
CA ALA A 242 14.62 17.32 -13.67
C ALA A 242 13.51 16.26 -13.77
N HIS A 243 13.91 15.00 -13.98
CA HIS A 243 13.00 13.89 -14.13
C HIS A 243 13.62 12.58 -13.65
N THR A 244 12.77 11.59 -13.45
CA THR A 244 13.17 10.22 -13.13
C THR A 244 12.67 9.25 -14.20
N THR A 245 13.44 8.20 -14.44
CA THR A 245 13.02 7.04 -15.22
C THR A 245 13.24 5.78 -14.42
N SER A 246 12.36 4.82 -14.55
CA SER A 246 12.59 3.50 -14.02
C SER A 246 12.12 2.43 -14.99
N GLN A 247 12.81 1.30 -15.02
CA GLN A 247 12.38 0.12 -15.75
C GLN A 247 12.76 -1.14 -14.98
N GLY A 248 11.99 -2.20 -15.16
CA GLY A 248 12.27 -3.45 -14.47
C GLY A 248 11.59 -4.64 -15.09
N ILE A 249 12.21 -5.79 -14.88
CA ILE A 249 11.66 -7.10 -15.20
C ILE A 249 11.48 -7.84 -13.88
N VAL A 250 10.30 -8.41 -13.68
CA VAL A 250 9.97 -9.30 -12.57
C VAL A 250 9.59 -10.66 -13.13
N MET A 251 10.05 -11.71 -12.50
CA MET A 251 9.63 -13.08 -12.78
C MET A 251 9.20 -13.71 -11.47
N SER A 252 7.94 -14.10 -11.38
CA SER A 252 7.38 -14.82 -10.24
C SER A 252 7.09 -16.26 -10.60
N ASN A 253 7.31 -17.15 -9.66
CA ASN A 253 6.97 -18.56 -9.77
C ASN A 253 6.23 -18.97 -8.48
N LYS A 254 5.06 -19.58 -8.63
CA LYS A 254 4.25 -20.09 -7.53
C LYS A 254 4.04 -21.59 -7.67
N LEU A 255 4.20 -22.30 -6.57
CA LEU A 255 3.99 -23.73 -6.46
C LEU A 255 3.06 -24.02 -5.29
N GLU A 256 1.96 -24.75 -5.54
CA GLU A 256 1.02 -25.18 -4.50
C GLU A 256 0.82 -26.69 -4.55
N LYS A 257 0.72 -27.28 -3.36
CA LYS A 257 0.45 -28.73 -3.21
C LYS A 257 -0.26 -29.00 -1.90
N ASP A 258 -1.50 -29.44 -2.00
CA ASP A 258 -2.25 -29.99 -0.87
C ASP A 258 -1.75 -31.41 -0.59
N ASP A 259 -1.81 -31.84 0.67
CA ASP A 259 -1.35 -33.16 1.11
C ASP A 259 0.09 -33.49 0.66
N PHE A 260 1.03 -32.53 0.78
CA PHE A 260 2.42 -32.64 0.36
C PHE A 260 3.16 -33.72 1.17
N PHE A 261 3.44 -34.86 0.55
CA PHE A 261 4.00 -36.08 1.15
C PHE A 261 3.22 -36.71 2.32
N LEU A 262 2.44 -35.92 3.07
CA LEU A 262 1.63 -36.35 4.22
C LEU A 262 0.24 -35.76 4.12
N THR A 263 -0.79 -36.54 4.41
CA THR A 263 -2.16 -36.05 4.48
C THR A 263 -2.30 -34.96 5.53
N GLY A 264 -2.86 -33.83 5.14
CA GLY A 264 -3.03 -32.65 5.98
C GLY A 264 -1.79 -31.72 6.05
N LEU A 265 -0.73 -31.99 5.27
CA LEU A 265 0.39 -31.08 5.10
C LEU A 265 0.27 -30.32 3.77
N ASP A 266 -0.03 -29.05 3.82
CA ASP A 266 -0.13 -28.19 2.66
C ASP A 266 1.17 -27.40 2.46
N PHE A 267 1.57 -27.22 1.20
CA PHE A 267 2.77 -26.54 0.77
C PHE A 267 2.42 -25.44 -0.21
N ASP A 268 2.90 -24.25 0.06
CA ASP A 268 2.87 -23.09 -0.81
C ASP A 268 4.26 -22.45 -0.88
N MET A 269 4.77 -22.23 -2.09
CA MET A 269 6.05 -21.56 -2.29
C MET A 269 5.94 -20.53 -3.43
N THR A 270 6.34 -19.30 -3.14
CA THR A 270 6.46 -18.25 -4.14
C THR A 270 7.91 -17.78 -4.21
N THR A 271 8.48 -17.73 -5.42
CA THR A 271 9.80 -17.16 -5.67
C THR A 271 9.66 -16.03 -6.69
N ALA A 272 10.12 -14.84 -6.33
CA ALA A 272 10.17 -13.70 -7.23
C ALA A 272 11.61 -13.23 -7.43
N ILE A 273 11.98 -12.96 -8.68
CA ILE A 273 13.25 -12.36 -9.07
C ILE A 273 12.94 -11.07 -9.78
N ALA A 274 13.54 -9.96 -9.34
CA ALA A 274 13.39 -8.66 -9.98
C ALA A 274 14.77 -8.09 -10.34
N TYR A 275 14.87 -7.53 -11.52
CA TYR A 275 15.98 -6.67 -11.93
C TYR A 275 15.42 -5.32 -12.34
N THR A 276 15.87 -4.26 -11.67
CA THR A 276 15.34 -2.92 -11.82
C THR A 276 16.44 -1.91 -12.08
N GLU A 277 16.12 -0.89 -12.85
CA GLU A 277 16.97 0.25 -13.14
C GLU A 277 16.20 1.52 -12.79
N TYR A 278 16.84 2.44 -12.10
CA TYR A 278 16.30 3.75 -11.72
C TYR A 278 17.31 4.83 -12.05
N SER A 279 16.87 5.90 -12.70
CA SER A 279 17.69 7.04 -13.05
C SER A 279 17.04 8.34 -12.55
N LEU A 280 17.85 9.23 -11.98
CA LEU A 280 17.52 10.62 -11.69
C LEU A 280 18.41 11.51 -12.57
N VAL A 281 17.79 12.39 -13.35
CA VAL A 281 18.46 13.38 -14.18
C VAL A 281 18.14 14.77 -13.64
N ASP A 282 19.17 15.47 -13.15
CA ASP A 282 19.13 16.83 -12.65
C ASP A 282 20.40 17.58 -13.10
N THR A 283 20.40 18.07 -14.35
CA THR A 283 21.58 18.61 -15.03
C THR A 283 21.42 20.05 -15.52
N ALA A 284 20.27 20.67 -15.24
CA ALA A 284 19.98 22.05 -15.62
C ALA A 284 21.04 23.03 -15.11
N LYS A 285 21.44 24.00 -15.93
CA LYS A 285 22.45 25.01 -15.58
C LYS A 285 21.89 26.26 -14.90
N VAL A 286 20.55 26.39 -14.98
CA VAL A 286 19.78 27.47 -14.39
C VAL A 286 18.57 26.88 -13.70
N TRP A 287 18.11 27.52 -12.63
CA TRP A 287 16.82 27.25 -12.00
C TRP A 287 15.95 28.50 -12.09
N TYR A 288 14.66 28.34 -11.94
CA TYR A 288 13.66 29.40 -12.07
C TYR A 288 12.87 29.56 -10.79
N ASP A 289 12.55 30.80 -10.42
CA ASP A 289 11.50 31.07 -9.46
C ASP A 289 10.12 31.07 -10.15
N TRP A 290 9.05 31.07 -9.38
CA TRP A 290 7.70 31.07 -9.92
C TRP A 290 7.29 32.38 -10.63
N THR A 291 8.11 33.41 -10.60
CA THR A 291 7.91 34.62 -11.42
C THR A 291 8.52 34.49 -12.82
N GLY A 292 9.20 33.38 -13.10
CA GLY A 292 9.89 33.09 -14.34
C GLY A 292 11.31 33.65 -14.43
N LYS A 293 11.82 34.24 -13.35
CA LYS A 293 13.19 34.73 -13.31
C LYS A 293 14.18 33.59 -13.12
N SER A 294 15.23 33.57 -13.94
CA SER A 294 16.27 32.56 -13.93
C SER A 294 17.46 32.95 -13.07
N TYR A 295 18.08 31.95 -12.46
CA TYR A 295 19.27 32.07 -11.64
C TYR A 295 20.27 30.96 -11.97
N PRO A 296 21.58 31.21 -11.89
CA PRO A 296 22.57 30.14 -12.03
C PRO A 296 22.42 29.09 -10.91
N THR A 297 22.64 27.84 -11.24
CA THR A 297 22.66 26.76 -10.25
C THR A 297 23.85 26.91 -9.31
N PRO A 298 23.75 26.47 -8.03
CA PRO A 298 24.85 26.53 -7.07
C PRO A 298 26.11 25.80 -7.54
N SER A 299 25.95 24.73 -8.30
CA SER A 299 27.05 23.98 -8.92
C SER A 299 27.26 24.42 -10.36
N PRO A 300 28.50 24.68 -10.82
CA PRO A 300 28.78 24.92 -12.22
C PRO A 300 28.50 23.72 -13.13
N LEU A 301 28.36 22.53 -12.53
CA LEU A 301 27.97 21.31 -13.24
C LEU A 301 26.45 21.22 -13.47
N GLY A 302 25.64 22.03 -12.79
CA GLY A 302 24.19 22.09 -12.92
C GLY A 302 23.46 21.61 -11.64
N GLY A 303 22.15 21.35 -11.78
CA GLY A 303 21.26 20.86 -10.72
C GLY A 303 20.24 21.89 -10.28
N GLU A 304 19.00 21.79 -10.77
CA GLU A 304 17.91 22.72 -10.40
C GLU A 304 17.10 22.26 -9.17
N LEU A 305 17.26 21.03 -8.70
CA LEU A 305 16.62 20.53 -7.49
C LEU A 305 17.21 21.12 -6.19
N GLY A 306 18.16 22.06 -6.30
CA GLY A 306 18.81 22.71 -5.15
C GLY A 306 19.85 21.83 -4.45
N ASN A 307 20.20 20.68 -4.99
CA ASN A 307 21.29 19.86 -4.50
C ASN A 307 22.64 20.52 -4.82
N ARG A 308 23.61 20.34 -3.93
CA ARG A 308 24.95 20.89 -4.11
C ARG A 308 25.66 20.36 -5.37
N PHE A 309 25.26 19.19 -5.83
CA PHE A 309 25.81 18.55 -7.01
C PHE A 309 24.70 18.08 -7.92
N PRO A 310 24.84 18.21 -9.24
CA PRO A 310 23.90 17.66 -10.20
C PRO A 310 23.91 16.14 -10.15
N SER A 311 22.87 15.52 -10.69
CA SER A 311 22.77 14.07 -10.81
C SER A 311 22.48 13.66 -12.24
N ASN A 312 23.13 12.60 -12.68
CA ASN A 312 22.78 11.81 -13.83
C ASN A 312 23.02 10.35 -13.43
N SER A 313 22.18 9.87 -12.53
CA SER A 313 22.35 8.58 -11.91
C SER A 313 21.78 7.45 -12.76
N PHE A 314 22.33 6.28 -12.58
CA PHE A 314 21.90 5.03 -13.17
C PHE A 314 22.08 3.91 -12.15
N ASN A 315 21.04 3.69 -11.34
CA ASN A 315 21.08 2.75 -10.23
C ASN A 315 20.40 1.44 -10.64
N ARG A 316 21.09 0.33 -10.53
CA ARG A 316 20.56 -1.00 -10.81
C ARG A 316 20.40 -1.78 -9.53
N LYS A 317 19.39 -2.62 -9.48
CA LYS A 317 19.11 -3.48 -8.33
C LYS A 317 18.65 -4.85 -8.80
N ALA A 318 19.23 -5.90 -8.22
CA ALA A 318 18.79 -7.27 -8.39
C ALA A 318 18.26 -7.81 -7.07
N THR A 319 17.03 -8.30 -7.06
CA THR A 319 16.35 -8.80 -5.86
C THR A 319 15.83 -10.21 -6.10
N LEU A 320 16.01 -11.09 -5.12
CA LEU A 320 15.35 -12.39 -5.05
C LEU A 320 14.59 -12.47 -3.74
N ILE A 321 13.31 -12.83 -3.82
CA ILE A 321 12.46 -13.10 -2.66
C ILE A 321 11.94 -14.53 -2.81
N ASN A 322 12.14 -15.33 -1.77
CA ASN A 322 11.54 -16.66 -1.68
C ASN A 322 10.68 -16.73 -0.42
N LYS A 323 9.41 -17.06 -0.59
CA LYS A 323 8.44 -17.27 0.48
C LYS A 323 8.02 -18.74 0.45
N LEU A 324 8.10 -19.40 1.58
CA LEU A 324 7.64 -20.77 1.80
C LEU A 324 6.64 -20.78 2.94
N ASN A 325 5.51 -21.42 2.74
CA ASN A 325 4.54 -21.77 3.77
C ASN A 325 4.35 -23.29 3.81
N LEU A 326 4.36 -23.84 4.99
CA LEU A 326 3.97 -25.22 5.28
C LEU A 326 2.89 -25.16 6.36
N GLU A 327 1.72 -25.69 6.08
CA GLU A 327 0.64 -25.81 7.07
C GLU A 327 0.31 -27.28 7.29
N TYR A 328 0.31 -27.71 8.54
CA TYR A 328 -0.01 -29.08 8.90
C TYR A 328 -1.24 -29.13 9.81
N LEU A 329 -2.27 -29.78 9.33
CA LEU A 329 -3.52 -30.04 10.06
C LEU A 329 -3.34 -31.27 10.96
N ILE A 330 -2.97 -31.02 12.24
CA ILE A 330 -2.78 -32.09 13.25
C ILE A 330 -4.11 -32.81 13.52
N SER A 331 -5.19 -32.05 13.59
CA SER A 331 -6.56 -32.54 13.78
C SER A 331 -7.55 -31.50 13.28
N LYS A 332 -8.83 -31.85 13.31
CA LYS A 332 -9.90 -30.88 12.92
C LYS A 332 -9.87 -29.56 13.70
N ASN A 333 -9.23 -29.54 14.87
CA ASN A 333 -9.23 -28.38 15.77
C ASN A 333 -7.85 -27.73 15.96
N HIS A 334 -6.80 -28.34 15.42
CA HIS A 334 -5.42 -27.94 15.67
C HIS A 334 -4.63 -27.94 14.39
N SER A 335 -4.01 -26.82 14.03
CA SER A 335 -3.03 -26.73 12.96
C SER A 335 -1.74 -26.05 13.44
N VAL A 336 -0.65 -26.35 12.77
CA VAL A 336 0.62 -25.65 12.91
C VAL A 336 1.08 -25.20 11.55
N SER A 337 1.70 -24.02 11.48
CA SER A 337 2.31 -23.57 10.24
C SER A 337 3.72 -23.06 10.45
N LEU A 338 4.57 -23.34 9.46
CA LEU A 338 5.93 -22.84 9.34
C LEU A 338 5.98 -21.93 8.13
N ASN A 339 6.48 -20.73 8.34
CA ASN A 339 6.62 -19.71 7.34
C ASN A 339 8.07 -19.27 7.22
N SER A 340 8.57 -19.05 6.02
CA SER A 340 9.94 -18.59 5.79
C SER A 340 9.96 -17.61 4.63
N VAL A 341 10.50 -16.41 4.85
CA VAL A 341 10.74 -15.42 3.80
C VAL A 341 12.22 -15.09 3.78
N ILE A 342 12.88 -15.37 2.66
CA ILE A 342 14.27 -15.04 2.38
C ILE A 342 14.28 -13.94 1.33
N SER A 343 14.99 -12.85 1.60
CA SER A 343 15.20 -11.76 0.63
C SER A 343 16.70 -11.52 0.45
N LEU A 344 17.12 -11.44 -0.81
CA LEU A 344 18.48 -11.12 -1.23
C LEU A 344 18.40 -9.91 -2.16
N ALA A 345 19.07 -8.82 -1.80
CA ALA A 345 19.13 -7.61 -2.61
C ALA A 345 20.58 -7.21 -2.86
N ASN A 346 20.91 -6.90 -4.12
CA ASN A 346 22.19 -6.34 -4.53
C ASN A 346 21.94 -5.04 -5.28
N GLY A 347 22.52 -3.95 -4.79
CA GLY A 347 22.45 -2.63 -5.39
C GLY A 347 23.76 -2.28 -6.11
N TYR A 348 23.64 -1.66 -7.28
CA TYR A 348 24.74 -1.20 -8.13
C TYR A 348 24.49 0.26 -8.51
N PRO A 349 24.74 1.21 -7.58
CA PRO A 349 24.57 2.63 -7.86
C PRO A 349 25.64 3.12 -8.83
N LYS A 350 25.28 4.14 -9.65
CA LYS A 350 26.22 4.80 -10.54
C LYS A 350 25.80 6.25 -10.78
N ASP A 351 26.68 7.22 -10.49
CA ASP A 351 26.46 8.63 -10.83
C ASP A 351 27.82 9.31 -11.14
N GLU A 352 28.27 9.11 -12.38
CA GLU A 352 29.58 9.67 -12.86
C GLU A 352 29.62 11.20 -12.79
N MET A 353 28.49 11.88 -13.00
CA MET A 353 28.45 13.34 -12.97
C MET A 353 28.68 13.86 -11.55
N LYS A 354 28.09 13.20 -10.57
CA LYS A 354 28.27 13.55 -9.17
C LYS A 354 29.67 13.19 -8.67
N GLU A 355 30.20 12.02 -9.01
CA GLU A 355 31.58 11.64 -8.71
C GLU A 355 32.60 12.66 -9.24
N LYS A 356 32.38 13.09 -10.50
CA LYS A 356 33.19 14.13 -11.13
C LYS A 356 33.10 15.46 -10.37
N GLY A 357 31.91 15.84 -9.92
CA GLY A 357 31.70 17.04 -9.10
C GLY A 357 32.36 16.99 -7.72
N LEU A 358 32.36 15.81 -7.12
CA LEU A 358 32.96 15.56 -5.80
C LEU A 358 34.48 15.33 -5.86
N GLY A 359 34.99 14.87 -7.00
CA GLY A 359 36.35 14.38 -7.12
C GLY A 359 36.63 13.09 -6.33
N LYS A 360 35.60 12.32 -6.01
CA LYS A 360 35.66 11.12 -5.18
C LYS A 360 34.71 10.05 -5.72
N LYS A 361 35.08 8.79 -5.55
CA LYS A 361 34.19 7.67 -5.79
C LYS A 361 33.12 7.58 -4.69
N ILE A 362 31.84 7.40 -5.06
CA ILE A 362 30.70 7.27 -4.15
C ILE A 362 29.78 6.10 -4.51
N ASP A 363 29.91 5.53 -5.68
CA ASP A 363 29.09 4.47 -6.25
C ASP A 363 29.60 3.07 -5.84
N PHE A 364 29.41 2.71 -4.58
CA PHE A 364 29.80 1.41 -4.07
C PHE A 364 28.64 0.42 -4.12
N ASP A 365 28.95 -0.80 -4.57
CA ASP A 365 27.99 -1.90 -4.53
C ASP A 365 27.50 -2.15 -3.10
N SER A 366 26.25 -2.50 -2.99
CA SER A 366 25.60 -2.80 -1.72
C SER A 366 24.94 -4.18 -1.76
N ARG A 367 24.90 -4.86 -0.61
CA ARG A 367 24.25 -6.17 -0.47
C ARG A 367 23.48 -6.23 0.82
N MET A 368 22.25 -6.75 0.73
CA MET A 368 21.44 -7.08 1.89
C MET A 368 20.90 -8.50 1.76
N ARG A 369 20.95 -9.22 2.85
CA ARG A 369 20.32 -10.53 3.01
C ARG A 369 19.43 -10.47 4.23
N SER A 370 18.21 -10.95 4.12
CA SER A 370 17.31 -11.06 5.26
C SER A 370 16.58 -12.39 5.26
N TRP A 371 16.27 -12.86 6.44
CA TRP A 371 15.47 -14.04 6.68
C TRP A 371 14.47 -13.77 7.80
N VAL A 372 13.21 -14.01 7.51
CA VAL A 372 12.15 -14.00 8.52
C VAL A 372 11.52 -15.38 8.54
N ALA A 373 11.63 -16.06 9.68
CA ALA A 373 10.99 -17.35 9.91
C ALA A 373 9.89 -17.21 10.95
N GLY A 374 8.72 -17.75 10.66
CA GLY A 374 7.55 -17.74 11.54
C GLY A 374 7.07 -19.14 11.85
N PHE A 375 6.68 -19.37 13.09
CA PHE A 375 5.98 -20.58 13.51
C PHE A 375 4.68 -20.16 14.16
N SER A 376 3.55 -20.73 13.72
CA SER A 376 2.27 -20.50 14.37
C SER A 376 1.57 -21.79 14.76
N TYR A 377 0.77 -21.68 15.80
CA TYR A 377 -0.15 -22.70 16.26
C TYR A 377 -1.55 -22.11 16.32
N ASP A 378 -2.46 -22.75 15.61
CA ASP A 378 -3.86 -22.34 15.52
C ASP A 378 -4.74 -23.40 16.18
N PHE A 379 -5.65 -22.93 17.03
CA PHE A 379 -6.63 -23.74 17.72
C PHE A 379 -8.02 -23.18 17.53
N HIS A 380 -8.99 -24.03 17.21
CA HIS A 380 -10.39 -23.67 17.24
C HIS A 380 -11.25 -24.74 17.86
N THR A 381 -12.33 -24.34 18.54
CA THR A 381 -13.32 -25.27 19.07
C THR A 381 -14.17 -25.87 17.97
N SER A 382 -14.65 -27.09 18.16
CA SER A 382 -15.45 -27.79 17.13
C SER A 382 -16.78 -27.10 16.77
N ASP A 383 -17.28 -26.22 17.65
CA ASP A 383 -18.47 -25.39 17.43
C ASP A 383 -18.13 -23.99 16.85
N ASP A 384 -16.87 -23.75 16.44
CA ASP A 384 -16.35 -22.49 15.91
C ASP A 384 -16.62 -21.27 16.83
N LYS A 385 -16.80 -21.49 18.14
CA LYS A 385 -16.98 -20.38 19.09
C LYS A 385 -15.70 -19.69 19.45
N PHE A 386 -14.64 -20.45 19.72
CA PHE A 386 -13.34 -19.90 20.10
C PHE A 386 -12.30 -20.25 19.03
N LEU A 387 -11.50 -19.29 18.69
CA LEU A 387 -10.33 -19.41 17.83
C LEU A 387 -9.17 -18.67 18.48
N ASN A 388 -8.01 -19.30 18.52
CA ASN A 388 -6.76 -18.70 19.00
C ASN A 388 -5.63 -19.00 18.03
N SER A 389 -4.79 -18.03 17.79
CA SER A 389 -3.62 -18.10 16.92
C SER A 389 -2.41 -17.49 17.63
N VAL A 390 -1.44 -18.32 17.97
CA VAL A 390 -0.17 -17.89 18.59
C VAL A 390 0.92 -17.98 17.56
N THR A 391 1.67 -16.92 17.34
CA THR A 391 2.75 -16.86 16.35
C THR A 391 4.04 -16.35 16.99
N THR A 392 5.15 -17.03 16.72
CA THR A 392 6.50 -16.54 17.01
C THR A 392 7.23 -16.30 15.71
N ARG A 393 8.07 -15.25 15.66
CA ARG A 393 8.87 -14.88 14.49
C ARG A 393 10.30 -14.64 14.87
N TYR A 394 11.21 -15.17 14.05
CA TYR A 394 12.64 -14.87 14.09
C TYR A 394 12.99 -13.98 12.91
N TYR A 395 13.69 -12.89 13.17
CA TYR A 395 14.15 -11.92 12.19
C TYR A 395 15.67 -11.90 12.19
N TRP A 396 16.24 -11.99 10.99
CA TRP A 396 17.70 -11.85 10.79
C TRP A 396 17.98 -11.05 9.53
N TYR A 397 18.97 -10.19 9.60
CA TYR A 397 19.50 -9.54 8.40
C TYR A 397 21.00 -9.28 8.50
N ARG A 398 21.64 -9.26 7.34
CA ARG A 398 23.02 -8.88 7.16
C ARG A 398 23.16 -7.96 5.97
N THR A 399 23.92 -6.85 6.14
CA THR A 399 24.23 -5.91 5.08
C THR A 399 25.73 -5.74 4.92
N ASN A 400 26.16 -5.46 3.70
CA ASN A 400 27.53 -5.11 3.37
C ASN A 400 27.50 -3.96 2.35
N THR A 401 28.21 -2.88 2.62
CA THR A 401 28.44 -1.77 1.70
C THR A 401 29.75 -1.08 2.04
N CYS A 402 30.14 -0.10 1.24
CA CYS A 402 31.26 0.77 1.50
C CYS A 402 30.75 2.23 1.53
N TYR A 403 31.25 3.01 2.45
CA TYR A 403 30.92 4.42 2.60
C TYR A 403 32.13 5.31 2.38
N GLN A 404 32.00 6.33 1.53
CA GLN A 404 32.98 7.40 1.36
C GLN A 404 32.45 8.69 1.96
N ASN A 405 33.14 9.19 2.96
CA ASN A 405 32.84 10.53 3.47
C ASN A 405 33.20 11.58 2.41
N ILE A 406 32.21 12.33 1.95
CA ILE A 406 32.39 13.33 0.88
C ILE A 406 33.01 14.64 1.39
N TYR A 407 33.00 14.90 2.68
CA TYR A 407 33.48 16.16 3.31
C TYR A 407 34.88 16.05 3.85
N VAL A 408 35.35 14.88 4.21
CA VAL A 408 36.67 14.62 4.78
C VAL A 408 37.46 13.72 3.85
N ASN A 409 38.76 13.98 3.73
CA ASN A 409 39.63 13.18 2.87
C ASN A 409 40.19 11.96 3.64
N ILE A 410 39.27 11.00 3.90
CA ILE A 410 39.60 9.70 4.49
C ILE A 410 39.33 8.60 3.48
N PRO A 411 40.00 7.43 3.56
CA PRO A 411 39.68 6.28 2.74
C PRO A 411 38.23 5.83 2.92
N PRO A 412 37.64 5.14 1.91
CA PRO A 412 36.35 4.49 2.07
C PRO A 412 36.38 3.45 3.20
N GLU A 413 35.28 3.32 3.91
CA GLU A 413 35.11 2.41 5.03
C GLU A 413 34.07 1.33 4.69
N ASP A 414 34.41 0.05 4.95
CA ASP A 414 33.50 -1.07 4.77
C ASP A 414 32.53 -1.14 5.96
N ILE A 415 31.23 -1.10 5.67
CA ILE A 415 30.15 -1.22 6.65
C ILE A 415 29.53 -2.61 6.55
N THR A 416 29.53 -3.32 7.67
CA THR A 416 28.82 -4.58 7.81
C THR A 416 27.93 -4.55 9.05
N LEU A 417 26.65 -4.83 8.87
CA LEU A 417 25.70 -5.02 9.97
C LEU A 417 25.18 -6.45 9.94
N ASP A 418 25.08 -7.05 11.12
CA ASP A 418 24.52 -8.39 11.33
C ASP A 418 23.68 -8.34 12.60
N LYS A 419 22.37 -8.52 12.46
CA LYS A 419 21.40 -8.37 13.56
C LYS A 419 20.34 -9.43 13.51
N SER A 420 19.85 -9.83 14.67
CA SER A 420 18.69 -10.70 14.83
C SER A 420 17.75 -10.22 15.91
N SER A 421 16.49 -10.60 15.82
CA SER A 421 15.43 -10.25 16.78
C SER A 421 14.36 -11.34 16.82
N LEU A 422 13.55 -11.33 17.88
CA LEU A 422 12.40 -12.23 18.03
C LEU A 422 11.13 -11.40 18.17
N GLY A 423 10.04 -11.90 17.61
CA GLY A 423 8.70 -11.39 17.79
C GLY A 423 7.74 -12.47 18.30
N LEU A 424 6.70 -12.06 18.97
CA LEU A 424 5.64 -12.92 19.48
C LEU A 424 4.30 -12.23 19.37
N SER A 425 3.29 -12.91 18.85
CA SER A 425 1.93 -12.40 18.82
C SER A 425 0.91 -13.48 19.14
N ASP A 426 -0.21 -13.05 19.70
CA ASP A 426 -1.36 -13.87 20.02
C ASP A 426 -2.63 -13.15 19.59
N ALA A 427 -3.57 -13.89 18.99
CA ALA A 427 -4.85 -13.38 18.56
C ALA A 427 -5.97 -14.37 18.91
N MET A 428 -7.05 -13.87 19.47
CA MET A 428 -8.20 -14.65 19.92
C MET A 428 -9.50 -14.07 19.37
N ARG A 429 -10.42 -14.95 19.02
CA ARG A 429 -11.80 -14.59 18.71
C ARG A 429 -12.74 -15.45 19.54
N TYR A 430 -13.74 -14.81 20.15
CA TYR A 430 -14.84 -15.51 20.79
C TYR A 430 -16.18 -15.11 20.19
N ARG A 431 -16.94 -16.08 19.71
CA ARG A 431 -18.25 -15.91 19.10
C ARG A 431 -19.34 -16.18 20.14
N PHE A 432 -20.01 -15.13 20.60
CA PHE A 432 -21.10 -15.24 21.57
C PHE A 432 -22.38 -15.79 20.92
N THR A 433 -22.67 -15.32 19.71
CA THR A 433 -23.79 -15.73 18.89
C THR A 433 -23.36 -15.85 17.42
N PRO A 434 -24.15 -16.44 16.53
CA PRO A 434 -23.82 -16.48 15.10
C PRO A 434 -23.56 -15.12 14.45
N VAL A 435 -24.02 -14.03 15.07
CA VAL A 435 -23.91 -12.65 14.52
C VAL A 435 -23.03 -11.73 15.37
N PHE A 436 -22.63 -12.14 16.57
CA PHE A 436 -21.88 -11.28 17.49
C PHE A 436 -20.62 -11.98 18.00
N MET A 437 -19.47 -11.32 17.86
CA MET A 437 -18.19 -11.82 18.32
C MET A 437 -17.31 -10.70 18.88
N ALA A 438 -16.37 -11.09 19.72
CA ALA A 438 -15.28 -10.26 20.20
C ALA A 438 -13.94 -10.82 19.72
N LYS A 439 -12.99 -9.91 19.47
CA LYS A 439 -11.61 -10.24 19.14
C LYS A 439 -10.68 -9.50 20.10
N LEU A 440 -9.61 -10.17 20.48
CA LEU A 440 -8.51 -9.61 21.25
C LEU A 440 -7.20 -10.08 20.64
N SER A 441 -6.26 -9.17 20.41
CA SER A 441 -4.93 -9.55 19.95
C SER A 441 -3.87 -8.66 20.57
N GLY A 442 -2.67 -9.21 20.72
CA GLY A 442 -1.51 -8.48 21.18
C GLY A 442 -0.25 -9.06 20.56
N GLY A 443 0.77 -8.24 20.41
CA GLY A 443 2.02 -8.68 19.82
C GLY A 443 3.18 -7.76 20.12
N TYR A 444 4.36 -8.35 20.09
CA TYR A 444 5.64 -7.69 20.04
C TYR A 444 6.27 -8.02 18.69
N ASP A 445 6.21 -7.08 17.77
CA ASP A 445 6.67 -7.24 16.41
C ASP A 445 7.91 -6.37 16.14
N VAL A 446 8.72 -6.82 15.19
CA VAL A 446 9.97 -6.15 14.81
C VAL A 446 9.95 -5.82 13.33
N ARG A 447 10.43 -4.63 12.98
CA ARG A 447 10.69 -4.24 11.59
C ARG A 447 12.20 -4.20 11.34
N ILE A 448 12.65 -5.04 10.42
CA ILE A 448 14.00 -4.94 9.86
C ILE A 448 14.08 -3.63 9.06
N PRO A 449 15.15 -2.82 9.23
CA PRO A 449 15.38 -1.65 8.38
C PRO A 449 15.42 -2.06 6.90
N ALA A 450 14.90 -1.23 6.02
CA ALA A 450 14.96 -1.48 4.59
C ALA A 450 16.38 -1.24 4.04
N GLU A 451 16.67 -1.80 2.87
CA GLU A 451 17.99 -1.69 2.23
C GLU A 451 18.41 -0.22 2.08
N ASN A 452 17.55 0.62 1.53
CA ASN A 452 17.86 2.04 1.32
C ASN A 452 17.97 2.85 2.62
N GLU A 453 17.40 2.39 3.72
CA GLU A 453 17.58 3.00 5.05
C GLU A 453 18.96 2.69 5.63
N LEU A 454 19.47 1.48 5.40
CA LEU A 454 20.78 1.01 5.89
C LEU A 454 21.93 1.44 4.99
N LEU A 455 21.76 1.28 3.69
CA LEU A 455 22.84 1.39 2.72
C LEU A 455 22.87 2.77 2.04
N GLY A 456 21.83 3.58 2.28
CA GLY A 456 21.67 4.85 1.58
C GLY A 456 21.31 4.67 0.11
N ASP A 457 21.41 5.75 -0.66
CA ASP A 457 21.15 5.76 -2.10
C ASP A 457 22.43 5.97 -2.94
N GLY A 458 23.60 5.91 -2.28
CA GLY A 458 24.90 6.22 -2.89
C GLY A 458 25.08 7.71 -3.24
N TYR A 459 24.11 8.56 -2.85
CA TYR A 459 24.02 9.91 -3.37
C TYR A 459 23.74 10.97 -2.30
N SER A 460 22.50 11.11 -1.83
CA SER A 460 22.07 12.12 -0.88
C SER A 460 21.82 11.55 0.50
N ILE A 461 21.65 10.24 0.57
CA ILE A 461 21.39 9.51 1.80
C ILE A 461 22.64 8.74 2.19
N ILE A 462 23.20 9.10 3.34
CA ILE A 462 24.38 8.47 3.90
C ILE A 462 24.00 7.11 4.51
N PRO A 463 24.81 6.04 4.33
CA PRO A 463 24.60 4.78 5.03
C PRO A 463 24.53 4.96 6.56
N SER A 464 23.71 4.14 7.20
CA SER A 464 23.46 4.20 8.64
C SER A 464 24.03 2.99 9.37
N GLU A 465 25.25 3.14 9.90
CA GLU A 465 26.00 2.07 10.57
C GLU A 465 25.37 1.58 11.88
N LYS A 466 24.57 2.43 12.54
CA LYS A 466 24.03 2.19 13.89
C LYS A 466 22.53 1.97 13.91
N LEU A 467 21.92 1.84 12.73
CA LEU A 467 20.47 1.70 12.64
C LEU A 467 20.01 0.38 13.27
N MET A 468 19.10 0.49 14.24
CA MET A 468 18.51 -0.64 14.95
C MET A 468 17.14 -0.97 14.34
N PRO A 469 16.70 -2.25 14.41
CA PRO A 469 15.33 -2.62 14.08
C PRO A 469 14.32 -1.87 14.94
N GLU A 470 13.22 -1.45 14.32
CA GLU A 470 12.09 -0.89 15.06
C GLU A 470 11.33 -2.01 15.80
N LYS A 471 10.72 -1.66 16.91
CA LYS A 471 9.96 -2.57 17.75
C LYS A 471 8.59 -1.98 18.04
N ASN A 472 7.55 -2.79 18.04
CA ASN A 472 6.18 -2.38 18.34
C ASN A 472 5.52 -3.36 19.30
N LEU A 473 5.13 -2.88 20.47
CA LEU A 473 4.21 -3.58 21.35
C LEU A 473 2.79 -3.10 21.06
N SER A 474 1.90 -3.99 20.65
CA SER A 474 0.53 -3.64 20.28
C SER A 474 -0.50 -4.49 21.02
N VAL A 475 -1.63 -3.88 21.36
CA VAL A 475 -2.82 -4.55 21.89
C VAL A 475 -4.04 -4.02 21.15
N ASN A 476 -4.92 -4.90 20.70
CA ASN A 476 -6.12 -4.57 19.94
C ASN A 476 -7.31 -5.32 20.51
N ALA A 477 -8.45 -4.66 20.63
CA ALA A 477 -9.72 -5.26 21.00
C ALA A 477 -10.80 -4.77 20.04
N SER A 478 -11.68 -5.65 19.57
CA SER A 478 -12.83 -5.27 18.77
C SER A 478 -14.06 -6.12 19.03
N LEU A 479 -15.22 -5.51 18.78
CA LEU A 479 -16.54 -6.12 18.81
C LEU A 479 -17.12 -6.06 17.40
N LEU A 480 -17.55 -7.18 16.87
CA LEU A 480 -18.15 -7.30 15.54
C LEU A 480 -19.56 -7.86 15.65
N TYR A 481 -20.52 -7.12 15.09
CA TYR A 481 -21.88 -7.56 14.80
C TYR A 481 -22.05 -7.66 13.29
N ASP A 482 -22.56 -8.81 12.79
CA ASP A 482 -22.79 -9.05 11.37
C ASP A 482 -23.96 -10.01 11.19
N ASP A 483 -25.13 -9.51 10.75
CA ASP A 483 -26.37 -10.26 10.64
C ASP A 483 -26.68 -10.79 9.22
N ALA A 484 -25.73 -10.72 8.30
CA ALA A 484 -25.90 -11.16 6.91
C ALA A 484 -26.41 -12.60 6.72
N LEU A 485 -26.26 -13.46 7.72
CA LEU A 485 -26.78 -14.85 7.68
C LEU A 485 -28.23 -14.98 8.14
N ILE A 486 -28.80 -13.98 8.79
CA ILE A 486 -30.10 -14.07 9.46
C ILE A 486 -31.14 -13.18 8.77
N ARG A 487 -30.72 -12.06 8.18
CA ARG A 487 -31.60 -11.07 7.57
C ARG A 487 -31.32 -10.88 6.09
N SER A 488 -32.33 -10.49 5.34
CA SER A 488 -32.19 -10.09 3.94
C SER A 488 -31.44 -8.77 3.78
N ASN A 489 -31.52 -7.89 4.79
CA ASN A 489 -30.78 -6.63 4.86
C ASN A 489 -29.60 -6.83 5.79
N ASN A 490 -28.39 -6.74 5.25
CA ASN A 490 -27.15 -6.94 5.99
C ASN A 490 -26.82 -5.68 6.80
N LEU A 491 -26.70 -5.83 8.14
CA LEU A 491 -26.15 -4.82 9.01
C LEU A 491 -24.81 -5.32 9.60
N GLN A 492 -23.76 -4.58 9.40
CA GLN A 492 -22.45 -4.84 9.96
C GLN A 492 -22.01 -3.65 10.81
N ILE A 493 -21.60 -3.91 12.04
CA ILE A 493 -21.04 -2.90 12.96
C ILE A 493 -19.74 -3.47 13.52
N GLU A 494 -18.65 -2.72 13.42
CA GLU A 494 -17.38 -3.05 14.07
C GLU A 494 -16.93 -1.86 14.91
N LEU A 495 -16.70 -2.10 16.20
CA LEU A 495 -16.13 -1.16 17.15
C LEU A 495 -14.78 -1.70 17.60
N GLY A 496 -13.71 -0.96 17.41
CA GLY A 496 -12.37 -1.34 17.77
C GLY A 496 -11.66 -0.28 18.61
N GLY A 497 -10.73 -0.74 19.47
CA GLY A 497 -9.78 0.10 20.18
C GLY A 497 -8.40 -0.52 20.13
N TYR A 498 -7.35 0.30 20.17
CA TYR A 498 -5.98 -0.19 20.11
C TYR A 498 -5.02 0.68 20.89
N TYR A 499 -3.95 0.05 21.34
CA TYR A 499 -2.78 0.66 21.94
C TYR A 499 -1.53 0.17 21.23
N MET A 500 -0.61 1.08 20.89
CA MET A 500 0.71 0.73 20.34
C MET A 500 1.80 1.55 21.04
N TYR A 501 2.93 0.90 21.28
CA TYR A 501 4.14 1.51 21.80
C TYR A 501 5.32 1.13 20.92
N LEU A 502 5.85 2.11 20.19
CA LEU A 502 6.94 1.92 19.26
C LEU A 502 8.25 2.41 19.88
N GLN A 503 9.29 1.62 19.68
CA GLN A 503 10.67 1.93 20.08
C GLN A 503 11.60 1.88 18.87
N ASP A 504 12.70 2.60 18.96
CA ASP A 504 13.75 2.66 17.94
C ASP A 504 13.21 3.08 16.55
N MET A 505 12.20 3.95 16.51
CA MET A 505 11.53 4.35 15.27
C MET A 505 12.49 5.02 14.30
N ILE A 506 12.56 4.49 13.08
CA ILE A 506 13.45 4.99 12.03
C ILE A 506 12.82 6.21 11.35
N ARG A 507 13.57 7.30 11.29
CA ARG A 507 13.19 8.54 10.60
C ARG A 507 14.30 9.02 9.67
N PHE A 508 13.87 9.64 8.58
CA PHE A 508 14.75 10.37 7.70
C PHE A 508 15.07 11.73 8.34
N SER A 509 16.35 12.01 8.51
CA SER A 509 16.87 13.24 9.08
C SER A 509 17.81 13.92 8.11
N LYS A 510 17.62 15.22 7.90
CA LYS A 510 18.58 16.05 7.15
C LYS A 510 19.57 16.63 8.14
N GLY A 511 20.82 16.15 8.10
CA GLY A 511 21.93 16.71 8.86
C GLY A 511 22.74 17.75 8.05
N LEU A 512 23.68 18.39 8.71
CA LEU A 512 24.61 19.37 8.09
C LEU A 512 25.47 18.72 6.98
N LEU A 513 25.75 17.43 7.10
CA LEU A 513 26.66 16.66 6.26
C LEU A 513 25.95 15.75 5.26
N GLY A 514 24.62 15.79 5.19
CA GLY A 514 23.82 14.96 4.32
C GLY A 514 22.55 14.44 5.02
N ALA A 515 21.71 13.76 4.28
CA ALA A 515 20.53 13.12 4.84
C ALA A 515 20.88 11.71 5.31
N GLN A 516 20.27 11.24 6.39
CA GLN A 516 20.50 9.92 6.97
C GLN A 516 19.24 9.41 7.62
N TYR A 517 19.06 8.09 7.63
CA TYR A 517 18.08 7.45 8.48
C TYR A 517 18.65 7.22 9.87
N GLN A 518 17.87 7.54 10.88
CA GLN A 518 18.28 7.41 12.28
C GLN A 518 17.11 6.85 13.11
N ASN A 519 17.43 6.15 14.20
CA ASN A 519 16.40 5.75 15.15
C ASN A 519 16.00 6.99 15.96
N PHE A 520 14.74 7.37 15.87
CA PHE A 520 14.22 8.60 16.46
C PHE A 520 13.70 8.39 17.89
N GLY A 521 13.61 7.17 18.39
CA GLY A 521 13.17 6.90 19.74
C GLY A 521 11.73 6.39 19.85
N GLU A 522 10.91 6.93 20.75
CA GLU A 522 9.71 6.26 21.23
C GLU A 522 8.42 7.03 20.91
N MET A 523 7.39 6.29 20.50
CA MET A 523 6.07 6.83 20.22
C MET A 523 4.99 5.96 20.85
N ARG A 524 3.95 6.58 21.39
CA ARG A 524 2.75 5.90 21.90
C ARG A 524 1.55 6.29 21.05
N THR A 525 0.72 5.32 20.70
CA THR A 525 -0.56 5.53 20.02
C THR A 525 -1.71 4.94 20.84
N LEU A 526 -2.78 5.70 20.97
CA LEU A 526 -4.08 5.26 21.42
C LEU A 526 -5.11 5.57 20.34
N GLY A 527 -5.99 4.64 20.01
CA GLY A 527 -6.99 4.89 19.00
C GLY A 527 -8.29 4.10 19.20
N ALA A 528 -9.34 4.63 18.56
CA ALA A 528 -10.64 4.00 18.49
C ALA A 528 -11.20 4.10 17.07
N GLU A 529 -11.84 3.04 16.60
CA GLU A 529 -12.40 2.88 15.27
C GLU A 529 -13.83 2.42 15.36
N LEU A 530 -14.73 3.04 14.57
CA LEU A 530 -16.09 2.58 14.39
C LEU A 530 -16.38 2.47 12.89
N GLU A 531 -16.89 1.33 12.45
CA GLU A 531 -17.39 1.12 11.08
C GLU A 531 -18.80 0.57 11.13
N VAL A 532 -19.69 1.14 10.30
CA VAL A 532 -21.07 0.68 10.11
C VAL A 532 -21.32 0.54 8.61
N LYS A 533 -21.85 -0.60 8.21
CA LYS A 533 -22.28 -0.92 6.83
C LYS A 533 -23.66 -1.51 6.87
N ALA A 534 -24.56 -1.05 6.01
CA ALA A 534 -25.94 -1.54 5.99
C ALA A 534 -26.53 -1.53 4.59
N ASP A 535 -27.23 -2.61 4.23
CA ASP A 535 -28.23 -2.61 3.16
C ASP A 535 -29.54 -2.05 3.74
N VAL A 536 -29.68 -0.70 3.72
CA VAL A 536 -30.84 -0.01 4.31
C VAL A 536 -32.12 -0.43 3.63
N PHE A 537 -32.06 -0.57 2.30
CA PHE A 537 -33.10 -1.14 1.44
C PHE A 537 -32.43 -2.03 0.38
N PRO A 538 -33.18 -2.93 -0.30
CA PRO A 538 -32.62 -3.77 -1.37
C PRO A 538 -31.96 -2.98 -2.52
N PHE A 539 -32.21 -1.69 -2.61
CA PHE A 539 -31.67 -0.79 -3.63
C PHE A 539 -30.77 0.32 -3.05
N LEU A 540 -30.56 0.36 -1.72
CA LEU A 540 -29.81 1.40 -1.05
C LEU A 540 -28.85 0.82 0.00
N TYR A 541 -27.57 0.93 -0.28
CA TYR A 541 -26.49 0.60 0.64
C TYR A 541 -25.95 1.91 1.25
N ALA A 542 -25.63 1.86 2.53
CA ALA A 542 -25.00 2.96 3.27
C ALA A 542 -23.81 2.46 4.07
N TYR A 543 -22.76 3.26 4.15
CA TYR A 543 -21.64 3.01 5.06
C TYR A 543 -21.20 4.29 5.74
N GLY A 544 -20.59 4.12 6.91
CA GLY A 544 -19.92 5.21 7.61
C GLY A 544 -18.82 4.66 8.50
N ASN A 545 -17.74 5.40 8.63
CA ASN A 545 -16.69 5.07 9.58
C ASN A 545 -16.09 6.32 10.21
N VAL A 546 -15.59 6.15 11.42
CA VAL A 546 -14.90 7.18 12.20
C VAL A 546 -13.63 6.56 12.76
N ASN A 547 -12.52 7.28 12.65
CA ASN A 547 -11.25 6.94 13.25
C ASN A 547 -10.73 8.09 14.10
N TYR A 548 -10.41 7.79 15.34
CA TYR A 548 -9.68 8.68 16.25
C TYR A 548 -8.37 8.02 16.64
N GLN A 549 -7.25 8.75 16.54
CA GLN A 549 -5.93 8.27 16.89
C GLN A 549 -5.09 9.37 17.56
N ASP A 550 -4.51 9.09 18.71
CA ASP A 550 -3.66 10.02 19.47
C ASP A 550 -2.23 9.48 19.53
N LEU A 551 -1.40 9.90 18.58
CA LEU A 551 -0.01 9.52 18.47
C LEU A 551 0.86 10.59 19.15
N ARG A 552 1.67 10.20 20.14
CA ARG A 552 2.50 11.12 20.90
C ARG A 552 3.96 10.66 20.98
N ASP A 553 4.86 11.63 20.87
CA ASP A 553 6.26 11.46 21.25
C ASP A 553 6.35 11.28 22.78
N VAL A 554 6.94 10.18 23.22
CA VAL A 554 7.07 9.85 24.64
C VAL A 554 8.51 9.73 25.13
N ARG A 555 9.48 10.13 24.28
CA ARG A 555 10.90 10.17 24.66
C ARG A 555 11.13 11.12 25.83
N GLU A 556 11.98 10.71 26.76
CA GLU A 556 12.40 11.53 27.90
C GLU A 556 13.44 12.58 27.50
N MET A 557 14.42 12.18 26.69
CA MET A 557 15.56 13.01 26.31
C MET A 557 15.60 13.22 24.78
N GLU A 558 16.27 14.26 24.34
CA GLU A 558 16.64 14.41 22.93
C GLU A 558 17.63 13.33 22.53
N GLU A 559 17.60 12.94 21.26
CA GLU A 559 18.46 11.90 20.75
C GLU A 559 19.95 12.30 20.83
N GLY A 560 20.76 11.40 21.41
CA GLY A 560 22.19 11.62 21.58
C GLY A 560 22.55 12.77 22.57
N SER A 561 21.58 13.24 23.36
CA SER A 561 21.71 14.35 24.29
C SER A 561 21.26 13.98 25.71
N THR A 562 21.72 14.74 26.69
CA THR A 562 21.20 14.69 28.08
C THR A 562 20.12 15.75 28.33
N LEU A 563 19.70 16.49 27.30
CA LEU A 563 18.69 17.52 27.41
C LEU A 563 17.30 16.91 27.38
N PRO A 564 16.34 17.41 28.16
CA PRO A 564 14.96 16.97 28.11
C PRO A 564 14.36 17.20 26.70
N ASN A 565 13.58 16.25 26.22
CA ASN A 565 12.93 16.33 24.92
C ASN A 565 11.81 17.39 24.93
N PRO A 566 11.91 18.48 24.14
CA PRO A 566 10.91 19.55 24.09
C PRO A 566 9.60 19.10 23.41
N THR A 567 9.59 17.97 22.72
CA THR A 567 8.41 17.42 22.04
C THR A 567 7.71 16.32 22.86
N LYS A 568 8.23 15.99 24.06
CA LYS A 568 7.61 15.01 24.95
C LYS A 568 6.14 15.32 25.20
N GLY A 569 5.27 14.33 24.98
CA GLY A 569 3.83 14.44 25.13
C GLY A 569 3.10 15.18 24.01
N LYS A 570 3.79 15.76 23.04
CA LYS A 570 3.18 16.40 21.88
C LYS A 570 2.74 15.37 20.84
N ARG A 571 1.70 15.70 20.07
CA ARG A 571 1.24 14.86 18.96
C ARG A 571 2.29 14.81 17.86
N MET A 572 2.42 13.63 17.27
CA MET A 572 3.27 13.43 16.10
C MET A 572 2.73 14.26 14.93
N PRO A 573 3.61 15.02 14.25
CA PRO A 573 3.21 15.83 13.11
C PRO A 573 2.92 14.96 11.88
N ASN A 574 2.22 15.55 10.91
CA ASN A 574 1.86 14.94 9.63
C ASN A 574 0.94 13.70 9.72
N ILE A 575 0.25 13.53 10.83
CA ILE A 575 -0.66 12.41 11.05
C ILE A 575 -2.02 12.96 11.47
N PRO A 576 -3.08 12.82 10.64
CA PRO A 576 -4.43 13.19 11.03
C PRO A 576 -4.88 12.41 12.26
N TYR A 577 -5.40 13.09 13.27
CA TYR A 577 -5.86 12.43 14.50
C TYR A 577 -7.34 12.08 14.50
N PHE A 578 -8.13 12.73 13.63
CA PHE A 578 -9.56 12.45 13.48
C PHE A 578 -9.97 12.47 12.02
N MET A 579 -10.63 11.41 11.58
CA MET A 579 -11.12 11.27 10.21
C MET A 579 -12.44 10.52 10.22
N SER A 580 -13.27 10.82 9.22
CA SER A 580 -14.50 10.06 8.99
C SER A 580 -14.79 9.96 7.50
N ASN A 581 -15.39 8.86 7.10
CA ASN A 581 -15.93 8.65 5.77
C ASN A 581 -17.38 8.22 5.90
N ALA A 582 -18.21 8.62 4.94
CA ALA A 582 -19.57 8.14 4.80
C ALA A 582 -19.94 8.03 3.32
N GLY A 583 -20.79 7.10 2.97
CA GLY A 583 -21.25 6.96 1.61
C GLY A 583 -22.63 6.33 1.50
N LEU A 584 -23.29 6.67 0.41
CA LEU A 584 -24.58 6.13 -0.01
C LEU A 584 -24.44 5.57 -1.42
N GLU A 585 -24.94 4.39 -1.65
CA GLU A 585 -25.00 3.78 -2.96
C GLU A 585 -26.43 3.34 -3.27
N PHE A 586 -27.00 3.93 -4.30
CA PHE A 586 -28.22 3.45 -4.93
C PHE A 586 -27.85 2.46 -6.01
N HIS A 587 -28.45 1.28 -6.02
CA HIS A 587 -28.27 0.30 -7.08
C HIS A 587 -29.62 -0.34 -7.46
N ARG A 588 -29.82 -0.52 -8.76
CA ARG A 588 -31.02 -1.16 -9.25
C ARG A 588 -30.78 -1.84 -10.60
N GLU A 589 -31.26 -3.09 -10.68
CA GLU A 589 -31.29 -3.83 -11.93
C GLU A 589 -32.42 -3.33 -12.83
N ASN A 590 -32.13 -3.31 -14.13
CA ASN A 590 -33.13 -3.02 -15.20
C ASN A 590 -33.87 -1.69 -15.04
N LEU A 591 -33.24 -0.66 -14.43
CA LEU A 591 -33.84 0.66 -14.17
C LEU A 591 -34.39 1.32 -15.44
N PHE A 592 -33.74 1.15 -16.60
CA PHE A 592 -34.13 1.75 -17.88
C PHE A 592 -34.88 0.75 -18.81
N GLY A 593 -35.43 -0.33 -18.27
CA GLY A 593 -36.31 -1.25 -19.00
C GLY A 593 -35.62 -2.33 -19.87
N GLY A 594 -34.30 -2.49 -19.76
CA GLY A 594 -33.55 -3.58 -20.40
C GLY A 594 -33.38 -4.79 -19.49
N GLN A 595 -33.07 -5.97 -20.05
CA GLN A 595 -32.68 -7.14 -19.26
C GLN A 595 -31.16 -7.21 -19.07
N GLY A 596 -30.70 -7.64 -17.89
CA GLY A 596 -29.29 -7.81 -17.59
C GLY A 596 -28.51 -6.52 -17.53
N GLN A 597 -29.17 -5.42 -17.19
CA GLN A 597 -28.58 -4.09 -16.94
C GLN A 597 -28.53 -3.84 -15.44
N ASN A 598 -27.51 -3.11 -14.99
CA ASN A 598 -27.45 -2.63 -13.61
C ASN A 598 -27.02 -1.16 -13.60
N THR A 599 -27.69 -0.38 -12.76
CA THR A 599 -27.38 1.05 -12.55
C THR A 599 -26.94 1.24 -11.11
N ARG A 600 -25.83 1.96 -10.93
CA ARG A 600 -25.33 2.35 -9.62
C ARG A 600 -25.03 3.86 -9.60
N ILE A 601 -25.44 4.50 -8.51
CA ILE A 601 -25.13 5.91 -8.22
C ILE A 601 -24.59 5.94 -6.81
N PHE A 602 -23.44 6.56 -6.61
CA PHE A 602 -22.84 6.64 -5.29
C PHE A 602 -22.38 8.06 -4.96
N LEU A 603 -22.57 8.43 -3.71
CA LEU A 603 -22.10 9.67 -3.12
C LEU A 603 -21.23 9.32 -1.91
N ASP A 604 -19.99 9.73 -1.94
CA ASP A 604 -19.04 9.53 -0.85
C ASP A 604 -18.63 10.87 -0.24
N MET A 605 -18.47 10.90 1.07
CA MET A 605 -17.93 12.02 1.83
C MET A 605 -16.65 11.57 2.54
N THR A 606 -15.62 12.40 2.50
CA THR A 606 -14.40 12.24 3.30
C THR A 606 -14.17 13.52 4.11
N PHE A 607 -14.00 13.36 5.42
CA PHE A 607 -13.69 14.42 6.35
C PHE A 607 -12.35 14.13 7.04
N VAL A 608 -11.47 15.12 7.07
CA VAL A 608 -10.20 15.10 7.79
C VAL A 608 -10.11 16.37 8.64
N GLU A 609 -9.92 16.22 9.96
CA GLU A 609 -9.75 17.35 10.88
C GLU A 609 -8.37 17.99 10.72
N GLU A 610 -8.25 19.28 11.07
CA GLU A 610 -6.98 20.00 11.07
C GLU A 610 -5.92 19.29 11.92
N TYR A 611 -4.70 19.19 11.40
CA TYR A 611 -3.60 18.54 12.12
C TYR A 611 -2.26 19.26 11.91
N PHE A 612 -1.29 18.99 12.79
CA PHE A 612 0.02 19.63 12.74
C PHE A 612 0.87 19.10 11.59
N TYR A 613 1.53 20.01 10.88
CA TYR A 613 2.55 19.67 9.87
C TYR A 613 3.93 19.46 10.51
N ASP A 614 4.31 20.32 11.49
CA ASP A 614 5.52 20.23 12.28
C ASP A 614 5.17 20.11 13.77
N PHE A 615 6.14 19.71 14.60
CA PHE A 615 5.99 19.85 16.05
C PHE A 615 5.80 21.33 16.43
N GLU A 616 4.84 21.59 17.29
CA GLU A 616 4.56 22.92 17.81
C GLU A 616 5.56 23.24 18.94
N PHE A 617 6.62 23.99 18.63
CA PHE A 617 7.61 24.42 19.63
C PHE A 617 7.20 25.72 20.32
N THR A 618 6.55 26.65 19.60
CA THR A 618 6.09 27.94 20.13
C THR A 618 4.68 28.25 19.61
N GLU A 619 3.97 29.17 20.29
CA GLU A 619 2.65 29.62 19.85
C GLU A 619 2.66 30.29 18.46
N ASN A 620 3.81 30.77 18.01
CA ASN A 620 3.99 31.47 16.74
C ASN A 620 4.36 30.53 15.56
N THR A 621 4.76 29.29 15.81
CA THR A 621 5.18 28.32 14.77
C THR A 621 4.11 27.28 14.49
N LYS A 622 2.87 27.74 14.24
CA LYS A 622 1.73 26.84 14.00
C LYS A 622 1.59 26.54 12.52
N ARG A 623 2.40 25.61 12.00
CA ARG A 623 2.15 25.05 10.67
C ARG A 623 1.14 23.92 10.79
N ARG A 624 -0.01 24.09 10.14
CA ARG A 624 -1.10 23.13 10.16
C ARG A 624 -1.57 22.81 8.77
N ILE A 625 -2.01 21.59 8.56
CA ILE A 625 -2.81 21.18 7.43
C ILE A 625 -4.26 21.50 7.81
N PRO A 626 -4.97 22.35 7.06
CA PRO A 626 -6.33 22.76 7.41
C PRO A 626 -7.30 21.59 7.29
N ARG A 627 -8.41 21.69 8.03
CA ARG A 627 -9.57 20.81 7.90
C ARG A 627 -10.03 20.74 6.46
N SER A 628 -10.42 19.55 6.00
CA SER A 628 -11.01 19.36 4.68
C SER A 628 -12.25 18.46 4.71
N THR A 629 -13.21 18.78 3.85
CA THR A 629 -14.38 17.94 3.59
C THR A 629 -14.58 17.86 2.09
N THR A 630 -14.55 16.67 1.54
CA THR A 630 -14.75 16.43 0.11
C THR A 630 -15.94 15.52 -0.13
N PHE A 631 -16.60 15.71 -1.26
CA PHE A 631 -17.68 14.86 -1.74
C PHE A 631 -17.34 14.34 -3.13
N ASP A 632 -17.51 13.04 -3.34
CA ASP A 632 -17.37 12.39 -4.64
C ASP A 632 -18.71 11.87 -5.10
N LEU A 633 -19.10 12.15 -6.33
CA LEU A 633 -20.31 11.63 -6.96
C LEU A 633 -19.92 10.72 -8.12
N GLY A 634 -20.47 9.50 -8.14
CA GLY A 634 -20.22 8.56 -9.22
C GLY A 634 -21.49 7.93 -9.77
N PHE A 635 -21.39 7.53 -11.02
CA PHE A 635 -22.43 6.84 -11.78
C PHE A 635 -21.82 5.68 -12.54
N GLU A 636 -22.48 4.55 -12.55
CA GLU A 636 -22.16 3.41 -13.39
C GLU A 636 -23.42 2.82 -13.97
N HIS A 637 -23.37 2.45 -15.25
CA HIS A 637 -24.39 1.66 -15.89
C HIS A 637 -23.77 0.52 -16.71
N SER A 638 -24.26 -0.69 -16.48
CA SER A 638 -23.83 -1.88 -17.21
C SER A 638 -24.90 -2.36 -18.18
N PHE A 639 -24.47 -2.82 -19.35
CA PHE A 639 -25.26 -3.35 -20.43
C PHE A 639 -24.87 -4.80 -20.74
N MET A 640 -25.65 -5.47 -21.62
CA MET A 640 -25.33 -6.78 -22.22
C MET A 640 -24.98 -7.85 -21.17
N ASN A 641 -25.83 -8.01 -20.14
CA ASN A 641 -25.58 -8.90 -19.02
C ASN A 641 -24.23 -8.61 -18.33
N GLN A 642 -24.00 -7.33 -18.02
CA GLN A 642 -22.78 -6.84 -17.36
C GLN A 642 -21.48 -7.13 -18.16
N ARG A 643 -21.55 -7.02 -19.51
CA ARG A 643 -20.36 -7.08 -20.36
C ARG A 643 -19.81 -5.73 -20.74
N LEU A 644 -20.66 -4.73 -20.93
CA LEU A 644 -20.24 -3.36 -21.22
C LEU A 644 -20.59 -2.46 -20.04
N PHE A 645 -19.61 -1.71 -19.53
CA PHE A 645 -19.77 -0.78 -18.43
C PHE A 645 -19.40 0.64 -18.91
N LEU A 646 -20.24 1.60 -18.55
CA LEU A 646 -19.99 3.02 -18.70
C LEU A 646 -20.01 3.63 -17.30
N SER A 647 -18.92 4.27 -16.91
CA SER A 647 -18.79 4.87 -15.59
C SER A 647 -18.32 6.30 -15.67
N GLY A 648 -18.88 7.16 -14.83
CA GLY A 648 -18.48 8.55 -14.67
C GLY A 648 -18.29 8.87 -13.18
N LYS A 649 -17.32 9.73 -12.86
CA LYS A 649 -17.07 10.18 -11.49
C LYS A 649 -16.68 11.65 -11.48
N ILE A 650 -17.25 12.38 -10.53
CA ILE A 650 -16.80 13.73 -10.15
C ILE A 650 -16.12 13.59 -8.80
N LYS A 651 -14.83 13.83 -8.74
CA LYS A 651 -14.08 13.89 -7.48
C LYS A 651 -14.09 15.32 -6.96
N ASN A 652 -14.18 15.47 -5.63
CA ASN A 652 -14.22 16.77 -4.97
C ASN A 652 -15.30 17.70 -5.57
N LEU A 653 -16.55 17.26 -5.52
CA LEU A 653 -17.72 17.94 -6.14
C LEU A 653 -17.84 19.43 -5.75
N THR A 654 -17.48 19.77 -4.51
CA THR A 654 -17.57 21.13 -3.98
C THR A 654 -16.35 22.00 -4.28
N ASP A 655 -15.32 21.45 -4.97
CA ASP A 655 -14.06 22.12 -5.28
C ASP A 655 -13.34 22.65 -4.01
N ALA A 656 -13.40 21.87 -2.94
CA ALA A 656 -12.76 22.23 -1.69
C ALA A 656 -11.22 22.21 -1.84
N ALA A 657 -10.54 23.19 -1.24
CA ALA A 657 -9.09 23.21 -1.18
C ALA A 657 -8.61 22.12 -0.20
N VAL A 658 -7.86 21.14 -0.69
CA VAL A 658 -7.31 20.04 0.09
C VAL A 658 -5.80 20.12 0.07
N LEU A 659 -5.18 20.17 1.24
CA LEU A 659 -3.75 20.03 1.42
C LEU A 659 -3.48 18.69 2.09
N SER A 660 -2.63 17.87 1.49
CA SER A 660 -2.10 16.66 2.14
C SER A 660 -0.67 16.82 2.62
N GLU A 661 0.04 17.81 2.07
CA GLU A 661 1.35 18.29 2.48
C GLU A 661 1.31 19.82 2.59
N PHE A 662 2.15 20.41 3.44
CA PHE A 662 2.19 21.86 3.63
C PHE A 662 2.61 22.57 2.33
N ASN A 663 1.86 23.61 1.96
CA ASN A 663 2.07 24.37 0.71
C ASN A 663 1.88 23.56 -0.60
N GLN A 664 1.28 22.37 -0.54
CA GLN A 664 1.01 21.55 -1.71
C GLN A 664 -0.49 21.23 -1.80
N PRO A 665 -1.32 22.15 -2.33
CA PRO A 665 -2.71 21.84 -2.57
C PRO A 665 -2.83 20.77 -3.65
N LEU A 666 -3.73 19.84 -3.42
CA LEU A 666 -4.10 18.83 -4.41
C LEU A 666 -4.91 19.49 -5.53
N PRO A 667 -4.96 18.87 -6.73
CA PRO A 667 -5.88 19.30 -7.76
C PRO A 667 -7.31 19.38 -7.22
N GLY A 668 -8.04 20.43 -7.59
CA GLY A 668 -9.42 20.66 -7.16
C GLY A 668 -10.40 19.65 -7.76
N ARG A 669 -11.62 20.12 -8.09
CA ARG A 669 -12.64 19.28 -8.70
C ARG A 669 -12.14 18.66 -10.01
N SER A 670 -12.37 17.36 -10.16
CA SER A 670 -11.95 16.60 -11.34
C SER A 670 -13.04 15.65 -11.82
N PHE A 671 -13.04 15.37 -13.12
CA PHE A 671 -13.99 14.51 -13.80
C PHE A 671 -13.25 13.29 -14.35
N ALA A 672 -13.87 12.13 -14.26
CA ALA A 672 -13.36 10.90 -14.82
C ALA A 672 -14.48 10.17 -15.54
N PHE A 673 -14.14 9.58 -16.69
CA PHE A 673 -15.02 8.72 -17.47
C PHE A 673 -14.28 7.44 -17.80
N LYS A 674 -14.99 6.29 -17.75
CA LYS A 674 -14.44 4.97 -18.06
C LYS A 674 -15.42 4.16 -18.91
N ILE A 675 -14.89 3.47 -19.88
CA ILE A 675 -15.57 2.42 -20.64
C ILE A 675 -14.83 1.11 -20.42
N ARG A 676 -15.56 0.03 -20.18
CA ARG A 676 -15.00 -1.31 -19.99
C ARG A 676 -15.87 -2.34 -20.72
N TYR A 677 -15.20 -3.26 -21.40
CA TYR A 677 -15.86 -4.36 -22.12
C TYR A 677 -15.26 -5.70 -21.74
N ILE A 678 -16.15 -6.65 -21.37
CA ILE A 678 -15.79 -7.99 -20.93
C ILE A 678 -16.34 -9.02 -21.90
N LEU A 679 -15.47 -9.88 -22.39
CA LEU A 679 -15.80 -11.11 -23.12
C LEU A 679 -15.59 -12.32 -22.19
N ARG A 680 -16.63 -13.13 -22.04
CA ARG A 680 -16.62 -14.36 -21.24
C ARG A 680 -17.04 -15.54 -22.10
#